data_e3bb14c28402e78b45927290b277dca7
#
_entry.id   e3bb14c28402e78b45927290b277dca7
#
_cell.length_a   1.000
_cell.length_b   1.000
_cell.length_c   1.000
_cell.angle_alpha   90.00
_cell.angle_beta   90.00
_cell.angle_gamma   90.00
#
_symmetry.space_group_name_H-M   'P 1'
#
loop_
_entity.id
_entity.type
_entity.pdbx_description
1 polymer ?
#
loop_
_entity_poly.entity_id
_entity_poly.type
_entity_poly.pdbx_seq_one_letter_code
_entity_poly.pdbx_strand_id
1 'polypeptide(L)'
;MIGHVAFDNPLLGSVPGDVYFGRTASDPYRLLIIGQKSGVTVKIKASVQPDEATGQITTTFENLPQVPFTRFTLTFNGGPRAVVVTPPACGTYPGSITATPWSGGAPQTPTATISVSDDGTGGCSPHETPSISGKVSTTRALDHPAMDLDLSRDAGSRRPKRLDVALPSGLLGDIYSVPMCQTVKANQGACPASTQIGTVVTTVGSGPLPITLRGNVYLGTGTSTAVARIWLDIPVKVGPIDLGTFTLQNPLTLGKTDGRVHVNALLPDAFKGFPLALRRLQMSIDHKDFLLNPSGCDARTFDVTINAVDGTTGSGQGPFQASACDRLKFRPAMSTSIEDPKVKAQGSRPPFRTEITKPAGDSALKDVTLLASAGMIPNIDALAVAICDPQQLAADACPESSRIGRATAVSPLLPDKLTGPVYLADTGTPPPDGEGVELPYLSTVLKAPGISLRLDGQLRLSPEAGRLEAHFTGLPDVPLSDFTLDFDGAGKGKAGPFVAAADLCATEFAPSDATLVSQAGQRSVQQPVLDAAACRQGALVSADASGLASSRPAVAITIGRSPRSAHALRRATVILPAGLRGRPTRGGEGIVIKVDGKRLARKRWTLSRTGRLTVRVPGKGGAQSIKIGLGRGAVVPTDGLRRSARRRQSDLSGARPLPLDLVVYTTELKGKQAETTIAFSGRP
;
A
#
# COMPACT_ATOMS: atom_id res chain seq x y z
N MET A 1 37.60 5.18 -44.73
CA MET A 1 36.74 5.98 -45.60
C MET A 1 35.30 5.72 -45.23
N ILE A 2 34.51 6.79 -45.02
CA ILE A 2 33.11 6.71 -44.60
C ILE A 2 32.13 7.37 -45.57
N GLY A 3 32.66 8.00 -46.62
CA GLY A 3 31.88 8.68 -47.63
C GLY A 3 32.72 9.36 -48.67
N HIS A 4 32.06 10.06 -49.58
CA HIS A 4 32.66 10.82 -50.68
C HIS A 4 32.20 12.28 -50.62
N VAL A 5 33.01 13.14 -51.21
CA VAL A 5 32.70 14.58 -51.36
C VAL A 5 32.96 15.00 -52.79
N ALA A 6 32.16 15.97 -53.25
CA ALA A 6 32.38 16.69 -54.49
C ALA A 6 32.27 18.20 -54.27
N PHE A 7 33.26 18.94 -54.71
CA PHE A 7 33.29 20.40 -54.71
C PHE A 7 33.20 20.89 -56.14
N ASP A 8 32.15 21.59 -56.49
CA ASP A 8 32.03 22.22 -57.79
C ASP A 8 32.65 23.64 -57.73
N ASN A 9 33.84 23.75 -58.33
CA ASN A 9 34.64 24.96 -58.34
C ASN A 9 34.61 25.58 -59.75
N PRO A 10 34.38 26.89 -59.90
CA PRO A 10 34.29 27.56 -61.19
C PRO A 10 35.58 27.45 -62.01
N LEU A 11 36.74 27.28 -61.35
CA LEU A 11 38.05 27.21 -62.03
C LEU A 11 38.52 25.78 -62.34
N LEU A 12 38.18 24.82 -61.48
CA LEU A 12 38.66 23.45 -61.59
C LEU A 12 37.58 22.45 -62.03
N GLY A 13 36.31 22.93 -62.13
CA GLY A 13 35.15 22.05 -62.29
C GLY A 13 34.91 21.22 -61.01
N SER A 14 34.31 20.05 -61.15
CA SER A 14 34.03 19.20 -59.98
C SER A 14 35.32 18.54 -59.47
N VAL A 15 35.65 18.74 -58.21
CA VAL A 15 36.79 18.17 -57.51
C VAL A 15 36.29 17.02 -56.62
N PRO A 16 36.53 15.77 -56.98
CA PRO A 16 36.14 14.63 -56.13
C PRO A 16 37.06 14.47 -54.92
N GLY A 17 36.58 13.83 -53.90
CA GLY A 17 37.35 13.51 -52.72
C GLY A 17 36.66 12.49 -51.80
N ASP A 18 37.35 12.13 -50.76
CA ASP A 18 36.96 11.13 -49.79
C ASP A 18 36.80 11.71 -48.39
N VAL A 19 35.90 11.10 -47.63
CA VAL A 19 35.61 11.45 -46.23
C VAL A 19 36.11 10.33 -45.34
N TYR A 20 36.90 10.71 -44.36
CA TYR A 20 37.45 9.80 -43.36
C TYR A 20 37.00 10.20 -41.97
N PHE A 21 36.76 9.20 -41.12
CA PHE A 21 36.52 9.43 -39.71
C PHE A 21 37.87 9.34 -38.96
N GLY A 22 38.14 10.37 -38.16
CA GLY A 22 39.33 10.49 -37.35
C GLY A 22 39.06 10.82 -35.92
N ARG A 23 40.11 10.78 -35.08
CA ARG A 23 39.99 11.21 -33.68
C ARG A 23 41.31 11.83 -33.22
N THR A 24 41.19 12.74 -32.24
CA THR A 24 42.30 13.19 -31.40
C THR A 24 41.90 13.05 -29.94
N ALA A 25 42.82 13.29 -29.00
CA ALA A 25 42.49 13.26 -27.59
C ALA A 25 41.44 14.32 -27.18
N SER A 26 41.49 15.49 -27.88
CA SER A 26 40.58 16.63 -27.63
C SER A 26 39.30 16.63 -28.50
N ASP A 27 39.29 15.85 -29.59
CA ASP A 27 38.19 15.81 -30.55
C ASP A 27 37.94 14.35 -30.98
N PRO A 28 37.10 13.62 -30.24
CA PRO A 28 36.91 12.18 -30.47
C PRO A 28 36.13 11.86 -31.75
N TYR A 29 35.42 12.85 -32.33
CA TYR A 29 34.58 12.68 -33.52
C TYR A 29 34.95 13.68 -34.60
N ARG A 30 36.07 13.43 -35.29
CA ARG A 30 36.55 14.33 -36.34
C ARG A 30 36.29 13.77 -37.72
N LEU A 31 35.83 14.62 -38.64
CA LEU A 31 35.80 14.32 -40.07
C LEU A 31 37.03 14.92 -40.75
N LEU A 32 37.64 14.15 -41.62
CA LEU A 32 38.74 14.57 -42.50
C LEU A 32 38.26 14.40 -43.93
N ILE A 33 38.19 15.49 -44.67
CA ILE A 33 37.78 15.52 -46.06
C ILE A 33 39.02 15.85 -46.91
N ILE A 34 39.30 15.02 -47.91
CA ILE A 34 40.44 15.17 -48.79
C ILE A 34 39.97 15.13 -50.24
N GLY A 35 40.01 16.25 -50.92
CA GLY A 35 39.70 16.35 -52.33
C GLY A 35 40.97 16.58 -53.15
N GLN A 36 41.04 15.99 -54.32
CA GLN A 36 42.26 16.07 -55.17
C GLN A 36 41.86 16.15 -56.65
N LYS A 37 42.42 17.15 -57.35
CA LYS A 37 42.27 17.27 -58.80
C LYS A 37 43.37 18.17 -59.39
N SER A 38 43.91 17.77 -60.55
CA SER A 38 44.87 18.55 -61.33
C SER A 38 46.04 19.12 -60.54
N GLY A 39 46.60 18.29 -59.60
CA GLY A 39 47.72 18.71 -58.73
C GLY A 39 47.31 19.54 -57.48
N VAL A 40 46.03 19.93 -57.35
CA VAL A 40 45.49 20.65 -56.21
C VAL A 40 44.92 19.65 -55.21
N THR A 41 45.33 19.75 -53.95
CA THR A 41 44.81 18.95 -52.83
C THR A 41 44.14 19.89 -51.83
N VAL A 42 42.85 19.66 -51.55
CA VAL A 42 42.07 20.39 -50.53
C VAL A 42 41.86 19.46 -49.37
N LYS A 43 42.26 19.92 -48.17
CA LYS A 43 42.04 19.20 -46.92
C LYS A 43 41.15 20.03 -45.99
N ILE A 44 40.01 19.48 -45.58
CA ILE A 44 39.09 20.12 -44.67
C ILE A 44 38.98 19.26 -43.43
N LYS A 45 38.95 19.88 -42.26
CA LYS A 45 38.72 19.25 -40.97
C LYS A 45 37.38 19.74 -40.42
N ALA A 46 36.62 18.84 -39.85
CA ALA A 46 35.39 19.21 -39.11
C ALA A 46 35.33 18.50 -37.77
N SER A 47 34.86 19.17 -36.79
CA SER A 47 34.50 18.62 -35.49
C SER A 47 33.04 18.22 -35.51
N VAL A 48 32.76 17.03 -35.00
CA VAL A 48 31.36 16.52 -34.87
C VAL A 48 31.02 16.47 -33.41
N GLN A 49 29.97 17.13 -33.04
CA GLN A 49 29.47 17.20 -31.66
C GLN A 49 28.02 16.71 -31.61
N PRO A 50 27.77 15.52 -31.02
CA PRO A 50 26.42 15.11 -30.71
C PRO A 50 25.92 15.86 -29.48
N ASP A 51 24.68 16.31 -29.52
CA ASP A 51 23.99 16.86 -28.32
C ASP A 51 23.85 15.74 -27.28
N GLU A 52 24.25 16.00 -26.05
CA GLU A 52 24.31 14.97 -24.99
C GLU A 52 22.94 14.41 -24.60
N ALA A 53 21.87 15.18 -24.77
CA ALA A 53 20.51 14.80 -24.37
C ALA A 53 19.73 14.17 -25.54
N THR A 54 19.82 14.75 -26.75
CA THR A 54 18.98 14.38 -27.89
C THR A 54 19.69 13.47 -28.89
N GLY A 55 21.03 13.50 -28.90
CA GLY A 55 21.85 12.82 -29.91
C GLY A 55 21.85 13.53 -31.27
N GLN A 56 21.32 14.74 -31.40
CA GLN A 56 21.38 15.54 -32.61
C GLN A 56 22.84 15.88 -32.94
N ILE A 57 23.25 15.64 -34.18
CA ILE A 57 24.64 15.82 -34.60
C ILE A 57 24.82 17.24 -35.15
N THR A 58 25.76 17.99 -34.58
CA THR A 58 26.26 19.24 -35.13
C THR A 58 27.69 19.02 -35.69
N THR A 59 27.88 19.36 -36.94
CA THR A 59 29.20 19.29 -37.59
C THR A 59 29.69 20.69 -37.89
N THR A 60 30.84 21.07 -37.33
CA THR A 60 31.44 22.40 -37.49
C THR A 60 32.69 22.31 -38.36
N PHE A 61 32.65 23.06 -39.44
CA PHE A 61 33.78 23.26 -40.35
C PHE A 61 34.39 24.63 -40.08
N GLU A 62 35.58 24.67 -39.52
CA GLU A 62 36.26 25.90 -39.22
C GLU A 62 37.43 26.18 -40.20
N ASN A 63 37.67 27.43 -40.48
CA ASN A 63 38.77 27.89 -41.34
C ASN A 63 38.79 27.22 -42.69
N LEU A 64 37.64 27.16 -43.36
CA LEU A 64 37.52 26.65 -44.70
C LEU A 64 38.46 27.47 -45.62
N PRO A 65 39.17 26.83 -46.62
CA PRO A 65 39.96 27.60 -47.57
C PRO A 65 39.09 28.59 -48.32
N GLN A 66 39.62 29.80 -48.52
CA GLN A 66 38.92 30.85 -49.31
C GLN A 66 38.96 30.52 -50.79
N VAL A 67 38.35 29.41 -51.18
CA VAL A 67 38.26 28.92 -52.56
C VAL A 67 36.81 29.02 -52.99
N PRO A 68 36.50 29.68 -54.12
CA PRO A 68 35.13 29.77 -54.59
C PRO A 68 34.57 28.37 -54.94
N PHE A 69 33.38 28.07 -54.48
CA PHE A 69 32.64 26.88 -54.85
C PHE A 69 31.14 27.22 -55.03
N THR A 70 30.49 26.57 -55.94
CA THR A 70 29.06 26.75 -56.24
C THR A 70 28.21 25.63 -55.60
N ARG A 71 28.85 24.45 -55.39
CA ARG A 71 28.17 23.33 -54.76
C ARG A 71 29.20 22.54 -53.91
N PHE A 72 28.74 22.13 -52.74
CA PHE A 72 29.43 21.17 -51.87
C PHE A 72 28.49 20.02 -51.60
N THR A 73 28.84 18.82 -52.06
CA THR A 73 28.06 17.61 -51.88
C THR A 73 28.85 16.63 -51.00
N LEU A 74 28.23 16.19 -49.89
CA LEU A 74 28.77 15.24 -48.98
C LEU A 74 27.86 14.01 -48.96
N THR A 75 28.37 12.86 -49.34
CA THR A 75 27.65 11.59 -49.40
C THR A 75 28.28 10.58 -48.46
N PHE A 76 27.57 10.13 -47.46
CA PHE A 76 27.99 9.07 -46.57
C PHE A 76 27.68 7.69 -47.15
N ASN A 77 28.56 6.72 -46.90
CA ASN A 77 28.34 5.34 -47.30
C ASN A 77 27.16 4.73 -46.50
N GLY A 78 26.22 4.11 -47.20
CA GLY A 78 25.13 3.36 -46.63
C GLY A 78 25.52 1.95 -46.16
N GLY A 79 24.53 1.17 -45.75
CA GLY A 79 24.67 -0.24 -45.36
C GLY A 79 24.91 -0.46 -43.86
N PRO A 80 25.20 -1.70 -43.45
CA PRO A 80 25.22 -2.05 -42.01
C PRO A 80 26.26 -1.31 -41.18
N ARG A 81 27.32 -0.75 -41.83
CA ARG A 81 28.37 0.03 -41.15
C ARG A 81 28.28 1.53 -41.44
N ALA A 82 27.10 2.01 -41.88
CA ALA A 82 26.86 3.45 -42.06
C ALA A 82 27.13 4.22 -40.78
N VAL A 83 27.80 5.38 -40.92
CA VAL A 83 28.09 6.26 -39.78
C VAL A 83 26.89 7.12 -39.38
N VAL A 84 25.90 7.21 -40.24
CA VAL A 84 24.65 7.92 -40.01
C VAL A 84 23.51 6.91 -40.13
N VAL A 85 22.59 6.95 -39.17
CA VAL A 85 21.41 6.10 -39.13
C VAL A 85 20.18 7.02 -39.10
N THR A 86 19.14 6.66 -39.85
CA THR A 86 17.87 7.37 -39.84
C THR A 86 17.24 7.34 -38.44
N PRO A 87 16.49 8.37 -38.04
CA PRO A 87 15.70 8.31 -36.80
C PRO A 87 14.79 7.09 -36.78
N PRO A 88 14.61 6.43 -35.62
CA PRO A 88 13.82 5.21 -35.52
C PRO A 88 12.32 5.42 -35.66
N ALA A 89 11.84 6.67 -35.54
CA ALA A 89 10.44 7.02 -35.70
C ALA A 89 10.20 7.66 -37.09
N CYS A 90 9.08 7.34 -37.70
CA CYS A 90 8.64 8.07 -38.87
C CYS A 90 8.31 9.54 -38.52
N GLY A 91 8.52 10.42 -39.49
CA GLY A 91 8.28 11.85 -39.29
C GLY A 91 9.18 12.70 -40.15
N THR A 92 9.04 14.02 -40.01
CA THR A 92 9.87 15.00 -40.68
C THR A 92 10.82 15.64 -39.70
N TYR A 93 12.12 15.55 -39.99
CA TYR A 93 13.20 16.01 -39.11
C TYR A 93 13.88 17.22 -39.75
N PRO A 94 13.84 18.39 -39.10
CA PRO A 94 14.51 19.59 -39.61
C PRO A 94 16.01 19.53 -39.36
N GLY A 95 16.77 19.98 -40.33
CA GLY A 95 18.18 20.28 -40.22
C GLY A 95 18.44 21.74 -40.61
N SER A 96 19.49 22.35 -40.07
CA SER A 96 19.90 23.70 -40.42
C SER A 96 21.40 23.80 -40.69
N ILE A 97 21.80 24.74 -41.51
CA ILE A 97 23.19 25.08 -41.74
C ILE A 97 23.36 26.55 -41.36
N THR A 98 24.40 26.87 -40.61
CA THR A 98 24.84 28.26 -40.39
C THR A 98 26.10 28.49 -41.18
N ALA A 99 26.05 29.33 -42.23
CA ALA A 99 27.17 29.65 -43.07
C ALA A 99 27.62 31.09 -42.86
N THR A 100 28.86 31.28 -42.43
CA THR A 100 29.48 32.61 -42.22
C THR A 100 30.42 32.92 -43.39
N PRO A 101 30.18 34.00 -44.20
CA PRO A 101 31.01 34.29 -45.33
C PRO A 101 32.31 34.97 -44.91
N TRP A 102 33.38 34.75 -45.70
CA TRP A 102 34.67 35.39 -45.52
C TRP A 102 34.62 36.93 -45.65
N SER A 103 33.62 37.46 -46.33
CA SER A 103 33.37 38.91 -46.46
C SER A 103 32.99 39.61 -45.16
N GLY A 104 32.77 38.86 -44.06
CA GLY A 104 32.25 39.42 -42.81
C GLY A 104 30.79 39.81 -42.83
N GLY A 105 30.05 39.41 -43.88
CA GLY A 105 28.61 39.59 -43.95
C GLY A 105 27.84 38.79 -42.91
N ALA A 106 26.54 39.06 -42.73
CA ALA A 106 25.70 38.32 -41.77
C ALA A 106 25.63 36.83 -42.14
N PRO A 107 25.70 35.95 -41.14
CA PRO A 107 25.54 34.50 -41.34
C PRO A 107 24.18 34.18 -42.00
N GLN A 108 24.18 33.19 -42.89
CA GLN A 108 22.97 32.65 -43.50
C GLN A 108 22.62 31.33 -42.87
N THR A 109 21.31 31.10 -42.60
CA THR A 109 20.84 29.91 -41.88
C THR A 109 19.75 29.17 -42.67
N PRO A 110 20.08 28.58 -43.85
CA PRO A 110 19.12 27.78 -44.59
C PRO A 110 18.75 26.52 -43.80
N THR A 111 17.48 26.09 -43.97
CA THR A 111 16.95 24.86 -43.37
C THR A 111 16.61 23.84 -44.43
N ALA A 112 16.69 22.57 -44.07
CA ALA A 112 16.25 21.43 -44.89
C ALA A 112 15.55 20.41 -44.00
N THR A 113 14.71 19.58 -44.60
CA THR A 113 14.00 18.53 -43.86
C THR A 113 14.30 17.16 -44.43
N ILE A 114 14.38 16.17 -43.56
CA ILE A 114 14.48 14.75 -43.89
C ILE A 114 13.17 14.09 -43.47
N SER A 115 12.48 13.44 -44.41
CA SER A 115 11.28 12.66 -44.10
C SER A 115 11.62 11.17 -44.00
N VAL A 116 11.26 10.56 -42.91
CA VAL A 116 11.35 9.11 -42.69
C VAL A 116 9.95 8.55 -42.88
N SER A 117 9.75 7.75 -43.90
CA SER A 117 8.46 7.18 -44.32
C SER A 117 8.34 5.67 -44.12
N ASP A 118 9.38 5.03 -43.61
CA ASP A 118 9.41 3.61 -43.27
C ASP A 118 10.30 3.38 -42.05
N ASP A 119 9.76 2.66 -41.05
CA ASP A 119 10.47 2.31 -39.81
C ASP A 119 11.23 0.98 -39.87
N GLY A 120 11.32 0.38 -41.06
CA GLY A 120 11.94 -0.90 -41.30
C GLY A 120 11.00 -2.11 -41.23
N THR A 121 9.70 -1.85 -41.09
CA THR A 121 8.64 -2.89 -41.07
C THR A 121 7.73 -2.86 -42.30
N GLY A 122 8.05 -2.03 -43.29
CA GLY A 122 7.26 -1.84 -44.52
C GLY A 122 6.22 -0.72 -44.41
N GLY A 123 6.42 0.22 -43.50
CA GLY A 123 5.54 1.38 -43.32
C GLY A 123 5.87 2.19 -42.06
N CYS A 124 4.93 3.03 -41.66
CA CYS A 124 5.03 3.92 -40.50
C CYS A 124 3.94 3.66 -39.46
N SER A 125 3.45 2.45 -39.36
CA SER A 125 2.47 2.11 -38.30
C SER A 125 3.10 2.16 -36.93
N PRO A 126 2.55 2.91 -35.97
CA PRO A 126 3.02 2.87 -34.59
C PRO A 126 2.82 1.48 -34.02
N HIS A 127 3.89 0.83 -33.60
CA HIS A 127 3.80 -0.45 -32.91
C HIS A 127 4.79 -0.51 -31.77
N GLU A 128 4.41 -1.23 -30.74
CA GLU A 128 5.21 -1.52 -29.55
C GLU A 128 4.85 -2.92 -29.11
N THR A 129 5.73 -3.88 -29.35
CA THR A 129 5.51 -5.30 -29.08
C THR A 129 6.61 -5.82 -28.14
N PRO A 130 6.61 -5.40 -26.86
CA PRO A 130 7.59 -5.93 -25.92
C PRO A 130 7.26 -7.39 -25.58
N SER A 131 8.28 -8.22 -25.48
CA SER A 131 8.19 -9.54 -24.87
C SER A 131 8.99 -9.60 -23.59
N ILE A 132 8.47 -10.28 -22.56
CA ILE A 132 9.12 -10.48 -21.29
C ILE A 132 9.07 -11.95 -20.91
N SER A 133 10.17 -12.46 -20.37
CA SER A 133 10.19 -13.78 -19.74
C SER A 133 11.09 -13.75 -18.50
N GLY A 134 10.71 -14.52 -17.48
CA GLY A 134 11.50 -14.73 -16.29
C GLY A 134 11.76 -16.21 -16.07
N LYS A 135 13.01 -16.58 -15.78
CA LYS A 135 13.40 -17.92 -15.37
C LYS A 135 13.98 -17.85 -13.98
N VAL A 136 13.60 -18.80 -13.14
CA VAL A 136 14.12 -18.91 -11.76
C VAL A 136 14.87 -20.22 -11.60
N SER A 137 15.88 -20.24 -10.74
CA SER A 137 16.70 -21.42 -10.47
C SER A 137 15.91 -22.53 -9.76
N THR A 138 14.87 -22.17 -9.02
CA THR A 138 13.89 -23.06 -8.40
C THR A 138 12.52 -22.41 -8.42
N THR A 139 11.49 -23.16 -8.77
CA THR A 139 10.09 -22.71 -8.71
C THR A 139 9.42 -23.07 -7.40
N ARG A 140 10.11 -23.76 -6.49
CA ARG A 140 9.53 -24.20 -5.23
C ARG A 140 9.05 -23.03 -4.39
N ALA A 141 7.82 -23.12 -3.88
CA ALA A 141 7.20 -22.09 -3.09
C ALA A 141 8.01 -21.76 -1.81
N LEU A 142 8.13 -20.46 -1.50
CA LEU A 142 8.91 -19.90 -0.40
C LEU A 142 10.42 -20.20 -0.43
N ASP A 143 10.96 -20.79 -1.50
CA ASP A 143 12.40 -20.86 -1.70
C ASP A 143 12.98 -19.51 -2.17
N HIS A 144 14.29 -19.37 -2.07
CA HIS A 144 15.05 -18.18 -2.48
C HIS A 144 15.77 -18.45 -3.83
N PRO A 145 15.14 -18.18 -4.98
CA PRO A 145 15.74 -18.43 -6.28
C PRO A 145 16.74 -17.35 -6.70
N ALA A 146 17.65 -17.69 -7.59
CA ALA A 146 18.18 -16.74 -8.55
C ALA A 146 17.16 -16.56 -9.70
N MET A 147 17.13 -15.39 -10.34
CA MET A 147 16.20 -15.06 -11.42
C MET A 147 16.93 -14.44 -12.60
N ASP A 148 16.64 -14.94 -13.80
CA ASP A 148 17.00 -14.32 -15.07
C ASP A 148 15.76 -13.73 -15.72
N LEU A 149 15.75 -12.42 -15.88
CA LEU A 149 14.71 -11.66 -16.59
C LEU A 149 15.22 -11.30 -17.99
N ASP A 150 14.44 -11.56 -19.01
CA ASP A 150 14.73 -11.21 -20.39
C ASP A 150 13.57 -10.39 -20.98
N LEU A 151 13.87 -9.15 -21.30
CA LEU A 151 12.99 -8.22 -21.99
C LEU A 151 13.53 -7.97 -23.38
N SER A 152 12.72 -8.13 -24.41
CA SER A 152 13.09 -7.80 -25.79
C SER A 152 12.00 -7.03 -26.51
N ARG A 153 12.41 -6.31 -27.57
CA ARG A 153 11.55 -5.49 -28.42
C ARG A 153 12.00 -5.62 -29.86
N ASP A 154 11.06 -5.44 -30.78
CA ASP A 154 11.36 -5.44 -32.20
C ASP A 154 12.23 -4.24 -32.61
N ALA A 155 13.01 -4.40 -33.64
CA ALA A 155 13.93 -3.37 -34.15
C ALA A 155 13.19 -2.10 -34.64
N GLY A 156 11.97 -2.26 -35.14
CA GLY A 156 11.11 -1.16 -35.62
C GLY A 156 10.28 -0.48 -34.54
N SER A 157 10.36 -0.94 -33.29
CA SER A 157 9.65 -0.33 -32.17
C SER A 157 10.09 1.11 -31.91
N ARG A 158 9.16 1.94 -31.45
CA ARG A 158 9.43 3.35 -31.10
C ARG A 158 10.43 3.46 -29.94
N ARG A 159 11.14 4.60 -29.86
CA ARG A 159 12.10 4.82 -28.79
C ARG A 159 11.36 4.82 -27.42
N PRO A 160 11.75 3.96 -26.46
CA PRO A 160 11.09 3.88 -25.17
C PRO A 160 11.49 5.07 -24.29
N LYS A 161 10.50 5.70 -23.65
CA LYS A 161 10.70 6.76 -22.67
C LYS A 161 10.55 6.24 -21.25
N ARG A 162 9.58 5.36 -21.06
CA ARG A 162 9.27 4.76 -19.76
C ARG A 162 9.06 3.26 -19.91
N LEU A 163 9.61 2.53 -18.96
CA LEU A 163 9.45 1.09 -18.82
C LEU A 163 8.89 0.80 -17.43
N ASP A 164 7.80 0.06 -17.34
CA ASP A 164 7.26 -0.49 -16.11
C ASP A 164 7.30 -2.02 -16.20
N VAL A 165 7.96 -2.67 -15.26
CA VAL A 165 8.00 -4.13 -15.12
C VAL A 165 7.35 -4.50 -13.81
N ALA A 166 6.26 -5.29 -13.86
CA ALA A 166 5.62 -5.86 -12.69
C ALA A 166 6.02 -7.34 -12.55
N LEU A 167 6.60 -7.69 -11.40
CA LEU A 167 6.93 -9.08 -11.08
C LEU A 167 5.66 -9.89 -10.79
N PRO A 168 5.68 -11.22 -10.92
CA PRO A 168 4.58 -12.08 -10.48
C PRO A 168 4.17 -11.78 -9.04
N SER A 169 2.87 -11.78 -8.75
CA SER A 169 2.37 -11.58 -7.38
C SER A 169 3.04 -12.57 -6.42
N GLY A 170 3.56 -12.07 -5.30
CA GLY A 170 4.26 -12.86 -4.29
C GLY A 170 5.72 -13.19 -4.59
N LEU A 171 6.24 -12.87 -5.80
CA LEU A 171 7.68 -12.88 -6.04
C LEU A 171 8.26 -11.57 -5.48
N LEU A 172 8.91 -11.65 -4.35
CA LEU A 172 9.35 -10.52 -3.55
C LEU A 172 10.87 -10.50 -3.38
N GLY A 173 11.40 -9.35 -2.97
CA GLY A 173 12.80 -9.22 -2.56
C GLY A 173 12.90 -9.00 -1.04
N ASP A 174 13.77 -9.74 -0.37
CA ASP A 174 14.20 -9.42 0.98
C ASP A 174 15.27 -8.32 0.93
N ILE A 175 14.79 -7.09 0.92
CA ILE A 175 15.64 -5.90 0.82
C ILE A 175 16.55 -5.67 2.02
N TYR A 176 16.37 -6.41 3.11
CA TYR A 176 17.20 -6.33 4.31
C TYR A 176 18.24 -7.45 4.40
N SER A 177 18.19 -8.43 3.50
CA SER A 177 19.25 -9.45 3.35
C SER A 177 20.54 -8.88 2.75
N VAL A 178 20.47 -7.69 2.09
CA VAL A 178 21.58 -7.05 1.39
C VAL A 178 21.76 -5.61 1.89
N PRO A 179 23.00 -5.14 2.12
CA PRO A 179 23.25 -3.72 2.37
C PRO A 179 22.80 -2.86 1.19
N MET A 180 22.31 -1.65 1.48
CA MET A 180 21.87 -0.72 0.44
C MET A 180 22.94 0.31 0.10
N CYS A 181 23.18 0.52 -1.20
CA CYS A 181 24.04 1.61 -1.70
C CYS A 181 23.37 2.97 -1.44
N GLN A 182 24.12 3.89 -0.85
CA GLN A 182 23.65 5.25 -0.63
C GLN A 182 23.56 6.03 -1.95
N THR A 183 22.55 6.85 -2.12
CA THR A 183 22.28 7.61 -3.36
C THR A 183 23.47 8.42 -3.86
N VAL A 184 24.24 9.05 -2.96
CA VAL A 184 25.42 9.84 -3.33
C VAL A 184 26.48 8.96 -4.01
N LYS A 185 26.78 7.77 -3.46
CA LYS A 185 27.74 6.83 -4.04
C LYS A 185 27.23 6.24 -5.35
N ALA A 186 25.94 5.93 -5.40
CA ALA A 186 25.31 5.37 -6.59
C ALA A 186 25.35 6.36 -7.76
N ASN A 187 25.07 7.65 -7.55
CA ASN A 187 25.18 8.68 -8.58
C ASN A 187 26.62 8.84 -9.14
N GLN A 188 27.62 8.41 -8.39
CA GLN A 188 29.03 8.41 -8.79
C GLN A 188 29.47 7.11 -9.44
N GLY A 189 28.58 6.09 -9.59
CA GLY A 189 28.94 4.75 -10.04
C GLY A 189 29.90 4.05 -9.07
N ALA A 190 29.80 4.34 -7.77
CA ALA A 190 30.71 3.89 -6.72
C ALA A 190 30.01 3.04 -5.64
N CYS A 191 29.00 2.28 -6.02
CA CYS A 191 28.32 1.36 -5.11
C CYS A 191 29.29 0.28 -4.61
N PRO A 192 29.32 -0.01 -3.30
CA PRO A 192 30.11 -1.11 -2.76
C PRO A 192 29.68 -2.46 -3.33
N ALA A 193 30.64 -3.36 -3.58
CA ALA A 193 30.36 -4.70 -4.08
C ALA A 193 29.40 -5.50 -3.18
N SER A 194 29.38 -5.22 -1.86
CA SER A 194 28.45 -5.85 -0.92
C SER A 194 26.97 -5.46 -1.15
N THR A 195 26.70 -4.43 -1.95
CA THR A 195 25.34 -3.99 -2.31
C THR A 195 24.89 -4.52 -3.67
N GLN A 196 25.76 -5.31 -4.34
CA GLN A 196 25.45 -5.92 -5.62
C GLN A 196 24.48 -7.09 -5.44
N ILE A 197 23.40 -7.06 -6.23
CA ILE A 197 22.38 -8.12 -6.24
C ILE A 197 22.35 -8.91 -7.53
N GLY A 198 23.15 -8.51 -8.54
CA GLY A 198 23.19 -9.21 -9.81
C GLY A 198 23.95 -8.49 -10.89
N THR A 199 23.68 -8.88 -12.16
CA THR A 199 24.30 -8.34 -13.36
C THR A 199 23.25 -8.00 -14.42
N VAL A 200 23.63 -7.14 -15.36
CA VAL A 200 22.78 -6.76 -16.48
C VAL A 200 23.55 -6.83 -17.81
N VAL A 201 22.89 -7.33 -18.83
CA VAL A 201 23.37 -7.28 -20.23
C VAL A 201 22.30 -6.57 -21.04
N THR A 202 22.66 -5.47 -21.68
CA THR A 202 21.71 -4.71 -22.50
C THR A 202 22.21 -4.57 -23.93
N THR A 203 21.29 -4.65 -24.87
CA THR A 203 21.55 -4.43 -26.28
C THR A 203 20.86 -3.15 -26.71
N VAL A 204 21.63 -2.18 -27.17
CA VAL A 204 21.16 -0.83 -27.53
C VAL A 204 21.61 -0.45 -28.93
N GLY A 205 20.95 0.52 -29.54
CA GLY A 205 21.30 1.12 -30.80
C GLY A 205 20.23 1.01 -31.88
N SER A 206 20.16 2.04 -32.73
CA SER A 206 19.13 2.19 -33.77
C SER A 206 19.47 1.53 -35.09
N GLY A 207 20.73 1.11 -35.31
CA GLY A 207 21.17 0.53 -36.58
C GLY A 207 21.09 -0.99 -36.65
N PRO A 208 21.46 -1.59 -37.78
CA PRO A 208 21.47 -3.06 -37.96
C PRO A 208 22.54 -3.77 -37.12
N LEU A 209 23.50 -3.03 -36.56
CA LEU A 209 24.55 -3.56 -35.68
C LEU A 209 24.37 -2.96 -34.25
N PRO A 210 23.51 -3.54 -33.44
CA PRO A 210 23.34 -3.07 -32.07
C PRO A 210 24.57 -3.34 -31.20
N ILE A 211 24.76 -2.56 -30.16
CA ILE A 211 25.87 -2.65 -29.23
C ILE A 211 25.41 -3.40 -27.99
N THR A 212 26.15 -4.41 -27.56
CA THR A 212 25.92 -5.13 -26.32
C THR A 212 26.80 -4.57 -25.21
N LEU A 213 26.19 -4.13 -24.11
CA LEU A 213 26.84 -3.59 -22.94
C LEU A 213 26.57 -4.50 -21.73
N ARG A 214 27.53 -4.56 -20.83
CA ARG A 214 27.45 -5.36 -19.60
C ARG A 214 27.66 -4.47 -18.40
N GLY A 215 26.89 -4.70 -17.33
CA GLY A 215 26.98 -3.92 -16.11
C GLY A 215 26.56 -4.70 -14.88
N ASN A 216 26.57 -4.01 -13.76
CA ASN A 216 26.20 -4.56 -12.46
C ASN A 216 24.86 -3.97 -11.99
N VAL A 217 24.18 -4.74 -11.15
CA VAL A 217 22.90 -4.38 -10.53
C VAL A 217 23.11 -4.26 -9.03
N TYR A 218 22.80 -3.10 -8.47
CA TYR A 218 22.96 -2.81 -7.05
C TYR A 218 21.62 -2.48 -6.40
N LEU A 219 21.47 -2.88 -5.13
CA LEU A 219 20.34 -2.45 -4.29
C LEU A 219 20.68 -1.11 -3.63
N GLY A 220 19.82 -0.13 -3.77
CA GLY A 220 20.00 1.21 -3.20
C GLY A 220 18.88 1.63 -2.26
N THR A 221 19.17 2.66 -1.47
CA THR A 221 18.23 3.21 -0.50
C THR A 221 16.93 3.68 -1.15
N GLY A 222 15.81 3.39 -0.51
CA GLY A 222 14.48 3.82 -0.93
C GLY A 222 14.21 5.32 -0.76
N THR A 223 12.94 5.68 -0.93
CA THR A 223 12.41 7.04 -0.71
C THR A 223 11.12 6.95 0.10
N SER A 224 10.41 8.05 0.29
CA SER A 224 9.07 8.05 0.87
C SER A 224 8.03 7.30 0.01
N THR A 225 8.30 7.12 -1.30
CA THR A 225 7.38 6.49 -2.27
C THR A 225 7.90 5.19 -2.87
N ALA A 226 9.14 4.81 -2.60
CA ALA A 226 9.75 3.58 -3.10
C ALA A 226 10.49 2.87 -1.96
N VAL A 227 10.22 1.59 -1.80
CA VAL A 227 10.80 0.77 -0.71
C VAL A 227 12.31 0.61 -0.85
N ALA A 228 12.80 0.55 -2.08
CA ALA A 228 14.20 0.49 -2.46
C ALA A 228 14.37 1.04 -3.89
N ARG A 229 15.60 1.05 -4.40
CA ARG A 229 15.92 1.31 -5.80
C ARG A 229 16.85 0.24 -6.34
N ILE A 230 16.69 -0.06 -7.62
CA ILE A 230 17.70 -0.81 -8.38
C ILE A 230 18.55 0.20 -9.13
N TRP A 231 19.87 0.12 -8.94
CA TRP A 231 20.85 0.89 -9.67
C TRP A 231 21.54 -0.02 -10.69
N LEU A 232 21.55 0.42 -11.96
CA LEU A 232 22.28 -0.24 -13.03
C LEU A 232 23.50 0.60 -13.34
N ASP A 233 24.70 0.04 -13.18
CA ASP A 233 25.95 0.66 -13.55
C ASP A 233 26.52 -0.08 -14.76
N ILE A 234 26.48 0.58 -15.92
CA ILE A 234 26.81 -0.01 -17.23
C ILE A 234 27.96 0.77 -17.84
N PRO A 235 29.19 0.26 -17.85
CA PRO A 235 30.30 0.83 -18.59
C PRO A 235 30.00 0.87 -20.10
N VAL A 236 30.06 2.06 -20.70
CA VAL A 236 29.71 2.27 -22.11
C VAL A 236 31.01 2.44 -22.94
N LYS A 237 31.32 1.42 -23.69
CA LYS A 237 32.46 1.42 -24.64
C LYS A 237 31.97 1.13 -26.05
N VAL A 238 32.21 2.06 -26.96
CA VAL A 238 31.83 1.94 -28.38
C VAL A 238 33.08 1.90 -29.21
N GLY A 239 33.50 0.71 -29.62
CA GLY A 239 34.79 0.50 -30.28
C GLY A 239 35.94 1.01 -29.39
N PRO A 240 36.78 1.91 -29.88
CA PRO A 240 37.89 2.45 -29.09
C PRO A 240 37.52 3.60 -28.18
N ILE A 241 36.24 4.02 -28.16
CA ILE A 241 35.73 5.19 -27.40
C ILE A 241 35.17 4.72 -26.08
N ASP A 242 35.73 5.20 -24.97
CA ASP A 242 35.20 5.02 -23.62
C ASP A 242 34.35 6.24 -23.25
N LEU A 243 33.06 6.02 -23.09
CA LEU A 243 32.11 7.07 -22.74
C LEU A 243 31.88 7.17 -21.22
N GLY A 244 32.55 6.33 -20.43
CA GLY A 244 32.36 6.23 -18.99
C GLY A 244 31.21 5.29 -18.63
N THR A 245 30.69 5.43 -17.40
CA THR A 245 29.62 4.56 -16.88
C THR A 245 28.26 5.25 -16.98
N PHE A 246 27.33 4.55 -17.61
CA PHE A 246 25.91 4.93 -17.61
C PHE A 246 25.25 4.37 -16.36
N THR A 247 24.72 5.25 -15.53
CA THR A 247 24.03 4.89 -14.29
C THR A 247 22.54 5.17 -14.42
N LEU A 248 21.71 4.16 -14.18
CA LEU A 248 20.25 4.27 -14.21
C LEU A 248 19.66 3.86 -12.87
N GLN A 249 18.82 4.71 -12.29
CA GLN A 249 18.10 4.40 -11.08
C GLN A 249 16.64 4.04 -11.37
N ASN A 250 16.20 2.94 -10.80
CA ASN A 250 14.85 2.40 -10.99
C ASN A 250 14.20 2.23 -9.62
N PRO A 251 13.16 3.02 -9.27
CA PRO A 251 12.45 2.82 -8.02
C PRO A 251 11.71 1.49 -8.00
N LEU A 252 11.79 0.80 -6.86
CA LEU A 252 10.98 -0.37 -6.52
C LEU A 252 9.77 0.09 -5.72
N THR A 253 8.59 -0.13 -6.25
CA THR A 253 7.33 0.18 -5.59
C THR A 253 6.50 -1.08 -5.39
N LEU A 254 5.63 -1.09 -4.39
CA LEU A 254 4.69 -2.17 -4.17
C LEU A 254 3.31 -1.73 -4.67
N GLY A 255 2.65 -2.57 -5.46
CA GLY A 255 1.27 -2.33 -5.88
C GLY A 255 0.34 -2.22 -4.66
N LYS A 256 -0.48 -1.17 -4.64
CA LYS A 256 -1.25 -0.80 -3.45
C LYS A 256 -2.32 -1.84 -3.08
N THR A 257 -2.87 -2.54 -4.07
CA THR A 257 -3.97 -3.51 -3.88
C THR A 257 -3.54 -4.96 -4.12
N ASP A 258 -2.60 -5.19 -5.02
CA ASP A 258 -2.16 -6.52 -5.43
C ASP A 258 -0.84 -6.97 -4.78
N GLY A 259 -0.12 -6.04 -4.13
CA GLY A 259 1.16 -6.32 -3.49
C GLY A 259 2.27 -6.74 -4.44
N ARG A 260 2.15 -6.47 -5.76
CA ARG A 260 3.17 -6.78 -6.75
C ARG A 260 4.33 -5.78 -6.68
N VAL A 261 5.53 -6.27 -6.93
CA VAL A 261 6.70 -5.41 -7.06
C VAL A 261 6.74 -4.83 -8.47
N HIS A 262 6.80 -3.51 -8.56
CA HIS A 262 6.98 -2.75 -9.80
C HIS A 262 8.35 -2.11 -9.85
N VAL A 263 9.00 -2.23 -11.00
CA VAL A 263 10.26 -1.58 -11.35
C VAL A 263 9.97 -0.54 -12.41
N ASN A 264 10.06 0.73 -12.05
CA ASN A 264 9.77 1.84 -12.94
C ASN A 264 11.07 2.49 -13.43
N ALA A 265 11.35 2.40 -14.72
CA ALA A 265 12.52 2.99 -15.36
C ALA A 265 12.14 4.17 -16.25
N LEU A 266 12.84 5.29 -16.07
CA LEU A 266 12.83 6.41 -17.01
C LEU A 266 14.10 6.31 -17.85
N LEU A 267 13.94 6.09 -19.14
CA LEU A 267 15.06 5.94 -20.06
C LEU A 267 15.38 7.30 -20.69
N PRO A 268 16.64 7.76 -20.62
CA PRO A 268 17.06 8.96 -21.33
C PRO A 268 17.12 8.72 -22.84
N ASP A 269 16.98 9.77 -23.60
CA ASP A 269 17.00 9.71 -25.05
C ASP A 269 18.38 9.35 -25.60
N ALA A 270 19.42 9.85 -24.94
CA ALA A 270 20.80 9.62 -25.33
C ALA A 270 21.71 9.57 -24.09
N PHE A 271 22.89 9.01 -24.26
CA PHE A 271 23.99 9.10 -23.30
C PHE A 271 25.21 9.69 -23.99
N LYS A 272 25.66 10.85 -23.56
CA LYS A 272 26.76 11.62 -24.19
C LYS A 272 26.63 11.71 -25.71
N GLY A 273 25.40 11.97 -26.17
CA GLY A 273 25.07 12.13 -27.58
C GLY A 273 24.84 10.84 -28.35
N PHE A 274 24.98 9.66 -27.74
CA PHE A 274 24.64 8.38 -28.38
C PHE A 274 23.20 8.00 -28.06
N PRO A 275 22.33 7.82 -29.05
CA PRO A 275 20.95 7.38 -28.83
C PRO A 275 20.88 6.02 -28.15
N LEU A 276 20.16 5.97 -27.03
CA LEU A 276 19.94 4.74 -26.27
C LEU A 276 18.62 4.07 -26.73
N ALA A 277 18.62 3.52 -27.95
CA ALA A 277 17.51 2.69 -28.40
C ALA A 277 17.63 1.29 -27.78
N LEU A 278 16.94 1.07 -26.65
CA LEU A 278 16.91 -0.23 -25.99
C LEU A 278 16.21 -1.27 -26.89
N ARG A 279 16.87 -2.39 -27.14
CA ARG A 279 16.34 -3.55 -27.88
C ARG A 279 16.13 -4.77 -26.98
N ARG A 280 17.09 -5.02 -26.09
CA ARG A 280 17.03 -6.14 -25.17
C ARG A 280 17.66 -5.78 -23.84
N LEU A 281 17.05 -6.22 -22.76
CA LEU A 281 17.57 -6.13 -21.40
C LEU A 281 17.50 -7.53 -20.79
N GLN A 282 18.64 -8.07 -20.43
CA GLN A 282 18.77 -9.31 -19.67
C GLN A 282 19.33 -8.97 -18.29
N MET A 283 18.59 -9.31 -17.24
CA MET A 283 19.00 -9.04 -15.87
C MET A 283 19.03 -10.36 -15.10
N SER A 284 20.17 -10.66 -14.51
CA SER A 284 20.34 -11.79 -13.60
C SER A 284 20.42 -11.27 -12.18
N ILE A 285 19.50 -11.69 -11.32
CA ILE A 285 19.48 -11.41 -9.89
C ILE A 285 19.83 -12.72 -9.18
N ASP A 286 21.04 -12.82 -8.67
CA ASP A 286 21.65 -14.05 -8.16
C ASP A 286 22.20 -13.95 -6.74
N HIS A 287 21.97 -12.80 -6.05
CA HIS A 287 22.39 -12.66 -4.66
C HIS A 287 21.62 -13.65 -3.79
N LYS A 288 22.37 -14.41 -3.00
CA LYS A 288 21.82 -15.44 -2.12
C LYS A 288 20.78 -14.86 -1.15
N ASP A 289 19.67 -15.57 -1.00
CA ASP A 289 18.56 -15.27 -0.09
C ASP A 289 17.84 -13.91 -0.36
N PHE A 290 18.14 -13.23 -1.49
CA PHE A 290 17.51 -11.95 -1.82
C PHE A 290 16.08 -12.09 -2.36
N LEU A 291 15.83 -13.02 -3.29
CA LEU A 291 14.47 -13.23 -3.81
C LEU A 291 13.71 -14.27 -2.98
N LEU A 292 12.41 -14.14 -2.92
CA LEU A 292 11.49 -15.08 -2.28
C LEU A 292 10.39 -15.45 -3.27
N ASN A 293 10.20 -16.74 -3.52
CA ASN A 293 9.12 -17.25 -4.36
C ASN A 293 7.75 -17.08 -3.68
N PRO A 294 6.66 -16.97 -4.46
CA PRO A 294 5.29 -16.97 -3.96
C PRO A 294 4.98 -18.18 -3.07
N SER A 295 4.03 -18.02 -2.17
CA SER A 295 3.49 -19.15 -1.39
C SER A 295 2.32 -19.85 -2.06
N GLY A 296 1.75 -19.27 -3.13
CA GLY A 296 0.69 -19.85 -3.96
C GLY A 296 1.19 -20.36 -5.29
N CYS A 297 0.56 -21.44 -5.81
CA CYS A 297 0.89 -22.05 -7.09
C CYS A 297 -0.06 -21.69 -8.23
N ASP A 298 -0.90 -20.68 -8.06
CA ASP A 298 -1.74 -20.16 -9.13
C ASP A 298 -0.84 -19.62 -10.27
N ALA A 299 -1.28 -19.74 -11.52
CA ALA A 299 -0.58 -19.18 -12.68
C ALA A 299 -0.50 -17.66 -12.55
N ARG A 300 0.68 -17.10 -12.79
CA ARG A 300 1.00 -15.68 -12.65
C ARG A 300 1.82 -15.21 -13.83
N THR A 301 2.01 -13.90 -13.96
CA THR A 301 2.77 -13.34 -15.08
C THR A 301 3.80 -12.32 -14.60
N PHE A 302 4.92 -12.28 -15.32
CA PHE A 302 5.72 -11.07 -15.45
C PHE A 302 5.00 -10.18 -16.45
N ASP A 303 4.81 -8.92 -16.14
CA ASP A 303 4.18 -7.97 -17.05
C ASP A 303 5.16 -6.85 -17.37
N VAL A 304 5.12 -6.37 -18.62
CA VAL A 304 5.87 -5.20 -19.03
C VAL A 304 4.95 -4.22 -19.75
N THR A 305 5.09 -2.95 -19.43
CA THR A 305 4.45 -1.84 -20.16
C THR A 305 5.53 -0.85 -20.57
N ILE A 306 5.54 -0.49 -21.85
CA ILE A 306 6.45 0.50 -22.41
C ILE A 306 5.65 1.67 -22.93
N ASN A 307 6.03 2.87 -22.53
CA ASN A 307 5.53 4.11 -23.12
C ASN A 307 6.66 4.71 -23.96
N ALA A 308 6.43 4.86 -25.25
CA ALA A 308 7.35 5.47 -26.17
C ALA A 308 7.31 7.01 -26.13
N VAL A 309 8.29 7.65 -26.75
CA VAL A 309 8.41 9.13 -26.78
C VAL A 309 7.29 9.83 -27.55
N ASP A 310 6.66 9.13 -28.50
CA ASP A 310 5.52 9.61 -29.30
C ASP A 310 4.16 9.35 -28.65
N GLY A 311 4.14 8.76 -27.42
CA GLY A 311 2.93 8.41 -26.69
C GLY A 311 2.40 7.00 -27.00
N THR A 312 3.00 6.27 -27.95
CA THR A 312 2.66 4.87 -28.22
C THR A 312 2.93 4.01 -26.98
N THR A 313 1.98 3.14 -26.65
CA THR A 313 2.10 2.22 -25.50
C THR A 313 1.99 0.79 -25.99
N GLY A 314 2.86 -0.06 -25.48
CA GLY A 314 2.83 -1.50 -25.71
C GLY A 314 2.97 -2.27 -24.40
N SER A 315 2.41 -3.47 -24.38
CA SER A 315 2.48 -4.38 -23.23
C SER A 315 2.81 -5.80 -23.65
N GLY A 316 3.46 -6.54 -22.77
CA GLY A 316 3.80 -7.94 -22.94
C GLY A 316 3.72 -8.69 -21.64
N GLN A 317 3.52 -10.01 -21.72
CA GLN A 317 3.41 -10.88 -20.56
C GLN A 317 4.27 -12.14 -20.74
N GLY A 318 4.88 -12.59 -19.63
CA GLY A 318 5.61 -13.84 -19.55
C GLY A 318 5.06 -14.74 -18.44
N PRO A 319 4.80 -16.03 -18.67
CA PRO A 319 4.21 -16.90 -17.68
C PRO A 319 5.19 -17.22 -16.54
N PHE A 320 4.62 -17.37 -15.34
CA PHE A 320 5.32 -17.85 -14.15
C PHE A 320 4.38 -18.70 -13.29
N GLN A 321 4.90 -19.77 -12.71
CA GLN A 321 4.15 -20.58 -11.76
C GLN A 321 5.11 -21.19 -10.73
N ALA A 322 4.78 -20.99 -9.45
CA ALA A 322 5.46 -21.68 -8.36
C ALA A 322 5.02 -23.15 -8.28
N SER A 323 5.76 -23.97 -7.58
CA SER A 323 5.54 -25.41 -7.43
C SER A 323 5.62 -25.86 -5.98
N ALA A 324 5.13 -27.06 -5.67
CA ALA A 324 5.19 -27.69 -4.35
C ALA A 324 4.52 -26.90 -3.22
N CYS A 325 3.49 -26.09 -3.53
CA CYS A 325 2.72 -25.35 -2.53
C CYS A 325 1.95 -26.28 -1.57
N ASP A 326 1.59 -27.47 -2.02
CA ASP A 326 0.97 -28.54 -1.24
C ASP A 326 1.83 -29.00 -0.04
N ARG A 327 3.14 -28.79 -0.13
CA ARG A 327 4.10 -29.13 0.94
C ARG A 327 4.25 -28.04 2.01
N LEU A 328 3.74 -26.85 1.74
CA LEU A 328 3.74 -25.78 2.73
C LEU A 328 2.81 -26.12 3.89
N LYS A 329 3.14 -25.63 5.07
CA LYS A 329 2.24 -25.70 6.23
C LYS A 329 1.36 -24.47 6.26
N PHE A 330 0.21 -24.59 6.92
CA PHE A 330 -0.69 -23.49 7.19
C PHE A 330 -1.28 -23.65 8.59
N ARG A 331 -0.74 -22.93 9.56
CA ARG A 331 -1.07 -23.06 10.98
C ARG A 331 -1.41 -21.69 11.57
N PRO A 332 -2.42 -21.02 11.02
CA PRO A 332 -2.85 -19.75 11.61
C PRO A 332 -3.48 -20.01 12.97
N ALA A 333 -3.35 -19.04 13.87
CA ALA A 333 -4.10 -18.94 15.11
C ALA A 333 -4.85 -17.62 15.13
N MET A 334 -6.11 -17.64 15.54
CA MET A 334 -6.94 -16.44 15.64
C MET A 334 -7.43 -16.24 17.05
N SER A 335 -7.42 -15.01 17.51
CA SER A 335 -7.98 -14.58 18.79
C SER A 335 -8.88 -13.37 18.65
N THR A 336 -9.85 -13.25 19.54
CA THR A 336 -10.72 -12.08 19.67
C THR A 336 -10.75 -11.63 21.11
N SER A 337 -10.57 -10.33 21.39
CA SER A 337 -10.49 -9.83 22.76
C SER A 337 -11.11 -8.44 22.93
N ILE A 338 -11.49 -8.16 24.19
CA ILE A 338 -11.85 -6.84 24.68
C ILE A 338 -10.91 -6.52 25.82
N GLU A 339 -9.95 -5.65 25.58
CA GLU A 339 -8.89 -5.34 26.54
C GLU A 339 -9.33 -4.36 27.65
N ASP A 340 -10.41 -3.59 27.44
CA ASP A 340 -10.89 -2.63 28.45
C ASP A 340 -11.56 -3.37 29.61
N PRO A 341 -10.95 -3.36 30.81
CA PRO A 341 -11.49 -4.05 31.99
C PRO A 341 -12.77 -3.40 32.56
N LYS A 342 -13.19 -2.24 32.04
CA LYS A 342 -14.33 -1.48 32.55
C LYS A 342 -15.61 -1.71 31.76
N VAL A 343 -15.51 -2.17 30.51
CA VAL A 343 -16.61 -2.21 29.55
C VAL A 343 -17.05 -3.64 29.25
N LYS A 344 -18.10 -4.11 29.90
CA LYS A 344 -18.61 -5.48 29.76
C LYS A 344 -20.13 -5.61 29.72
N ALA A 345 -20.87 -4.59 30.16
CA ALA A 345 -22.32 -4.69 30.31
C ALA A 345 -23.05 -4.58 28.97
N GLN A 346 -24.26 -5.13 28.93
CA GLN A 346 -25.17 -4.99 27.77
C GLN A 346 -25.30 -3.53 27.33
N GLY A 347 -25.25 -3.29 26.03
CA GLY A 347 -25.33 -1.95 25.43
C GLY A 347 -24.03 -1.15 25.54
N SER A 348 -22.99 -1.67 26.20
CA SER A 348 -21.68 -1.05 26.17
C SER A 348 -21.05 -1.15 24.79
N ARG A 349 -20.15 -0.21 24.46
CA ARG A 349 -19.46 -0.13 23.18
C ARG A 349 -17.95 -0.27 23.41
N PRO A 350 -17.46 -1.51 23.65
CA PRO A 350 -16.06 -1.76 23.98
C PRO A 350 -15.14 -1.56 22.77
N PRO A 351 -13.86 -1.23 22.97
CA PRO A 351 -12.86 -1.49 21.97
C PRO A 351 -12.75 -3.00 21.76
N PHE A 352 -12.64 -3.40 20.50
CA PHE A 352 -12.60 -4.81 20.11
C PHE A 352 -11.36 -5.09 19.29
N ARG A 353 -10.62 -6.14 19.66
CA ARG A 353 -9.45 -6.59 18.94
C ARG A 353 -9.67 -7.95 18.31
N THR A 354 -9.23 -8.09 17.08
CA THR A 354 -9.06 -9.37 16.42
C THR A 354 -7.62 -9.50 15.92
N GLU A 355 -7.03 -10.66 16.12
CA GLU A 355 -5.64 -10.92 15.81
C GLU A 355 -5.49 -12.28 15.13
N ILE A 356 -4.74 -12.31 14.02
CA ILE A 356 -4.37 -13.52 13.30
C ILE A 356 -2.87 -13.62 13.34
N THR A 357 -2.35 -14.75 13.84
CA THR A 357 -0.91 -15.03 13.86
C THR A 357 -0.62 -16.32 13.10
N LYS A 358 0.55 -16.41 12.47
CA LYS A 358 1.04 -17.64 11.85
C LYS A 358 2.57 -17.67 11.80
N PRO A 359 3.21 -18.85 11.77
CA PRO A 359 4.65 -18.97 11.57
C PRO A 359 5.10 -18.34 10.25
N ALA A 360 6.26 -17.69 10.23
CA ALA A 360 6.78 -16.96 9.06
C ALA A 360 6.96 -17.84 7.80
N GLY A 361 7.32 -19.12 7.96
CA GLY A 361 7.49 -20.04 6.83
C GLY A 361 6.22 -20.79 6.40
N ASP A 362 5.05 -20.42 6.92
CA ASP A 362 3.78 -20.99 6.49
C ASP A 362 3.22 -20.20 5.30
N SER A 363 2.38 -20.83 4.45
CA SER A 363 1.73 -20.17 3.30
C SER A 363 0.99 -18.90 3.73
N ALA A 364 1.02 -17.86 2.89
CA ALA A 364 0.33 -16.60 3.15
C ALA A 364 -1.19 -16.76 3.12
N LEU A 365 -1.92 -15.83 3.75
CA LEU A 365 -3.39 -15.78 3.71
C LEU A 365 -3.85 -15.34 2.31
N LYS A 366 -4.89 -16.01 1.80
CA LYS A 366 -5.60 -15.64 0.56
C LYS A 366 -6.98 -15.10 0.86
N ASP A 367 -7.75 -15.85 1.68
CA ASP A 367 -9.11 -15.44 2.04
C ASP A 367 -9.33 -15.62 3.55
N VAL A 368 -10.08 -14.70 4.12
CA VAL A 368 -10.50 -14.72 5.54
C VAL A 368 -11.98 -14.40 5.61
N THR A 369 -12.75 -15.33 6.12
CA THR A 369 -14.16 -15.10 6.48
C THR A 369 -14.27 -15.13 8.00
N LEU A 370 -14.81 -14.09 8.60
CA LEU A 370 -15.00 -13.95 10.04
C LEU A 370 -16.45 -13.63 10.35
N LEU A 371 -17.16 -14.56 10.99
CA LEU A 371 -18.46 -14.31 11.64
C LEU A 371 -18.20 -13.89 13.09
N ALA A 372 -18.59 -12.67 13.45
CA ALA A 372 -18.34 -12.13 14.78
C ALA A 372 -19.06 -12.93 15.89
N SER A 373 -18.53 -12.94 17.13
CA SER A 373 -19.19 -13.57 18.28
C SER A 373 -20.61 -13.02 18.48
N ALA A 374 -21.53 -13.87 18.87
CA ALA A 374 -22.90 -13.45 19.21
C ALA A 374 -22.98 -12.44 20.36
N GLY A 375 -21.91 -12.31 21.14
CA GLY A 375 -21.78 -11.27 22.16
C GLY A 375 -21.56 -9.85 21.64
N MET A 376 -21.25 -9.70 20.35
CA MET A 376 -20.92 -8.43 19.72
C MET A 376 -21.81 -8.21 18.50
N ILE A 377 -22.62 -7.16 18.53
CA ILE A 377 -23.48 -6.76 17.41
C ILE A 377 -22.99 -5.45 16.80
N PRO A 378 -23.26 -5.19 15.50
CA PRO A 378 -22.89 -3.93 14.88
C PRO A 378 -23.65 -2.76 15.51
N ASN A 379 -22.98 -1.63 15.68
CA ASN A 379 -23.59 -0.38 16.09
C ASN A 379 -24.10 0.37 14.86
N ILE A 380 -25.38 0.25 14.55
CA ILE A 380 -26.01 0.87 13.37
C ILE A 380 -25.82 2.39 13.38
N ASP A 381 -25.86 3.04 14.55
CA ASP A 381 -25.62 4.49 14.67
C ASP A 381 -24.19 4.87 14.24
N ALA A 382 -23.20 4.00 14.43
CA ALA A 382 -21.83 4.21 14.00
C ALA A 382 -21.62 3.89 12.51
N LEU A 383 -22.40 2.96 11.96
CA LEU A 383 -22.40 2.63 10.53
C LEU A 383 -23.08 3.71 9.67
N ALA A 384 -23.94 4.54 10.27
CA ALA A 384 -24.59 5.68 9.60
C ALA A 384 -23.72 6.94 9.51
N VAL A 385 -22.46 6.88 9.96
CA VAL A 385 -21.49 7.98 9.87
C VAL A 385 -20.93 8.08 8.43
N ALA A 386 -20.29 9.19 8.10
CA ALA A 386 -19.70 9.42 6.79
C ALA A 386 -18.81 8.24 6.35
N ILE A 387 -19.13 7.64 5.21
CA ILE A 387 -18.36 6.57 4.58
C ILE A 387 -17.30 7.23 3.70
N CYS A 388 -16.09 6.69 3.68
CA CYS A 388 -15.05 7.14 2.77
C CYS A 388 -15.44 6.75 1.34
N ASP A 389 -15.51 7.72 0.44
CA ASP A 389 -15.83 7.48 -0.97
C ASP A 389 -14.65 6.86 -1.75
N PRO A 390 -14.89 6.26 -2.92
CA PRO A 390 -13.85 5.58 -3.69
C PRO A 390 -12.68 6.49 -4.10
N GLN A 391 -12.92 7.79 -4.36
CA GLN A 391 -11.87 8.73 -4.75
C GLN A 391 -11.00 9.12 -3.56
N GLN A 392 -11.61 9.38 -2.41
CA GLN A 392 -10.90 9.64 -1.16
C GLN A 392 -10.08 8.42 -0.73
N LEU A 393 -10.62 7.21 -0.88
CA LEU A 393 -9.93 5.96 -0.58
C LEU A 393 -8.72 5.73 -1.50
N ALA A 394 -8.87 5.98 -2.79
CA ALA A 394 -7.77 5.89 -3.76
C ALA A 394 -6.65 6.90 -3.46
N ALA A 395 -7.02 8.11 -2.99
CA ALA A 395 -6.09 9.19 -2.64
C ALA A 395 -5.50 9.07 -1.21
N ASP A 396 -5.85 8.04 -0.43
CA ASP A 396 -5.51 7.92 1.02
C ASP A 396 -5.97 9.12 1.86
N ALA A 397 -7.09 9.73 1.49
CA ALA A 397 -7.64 10.96 2.07
C ALA A 397 -9.02 10.75 2.72
N CYS A 398 -9.26 9.56 3.28
CA CYS A 398 -10.49 9.27 3.99
C CYS A 398 -10.71 10.23 5.18
N PRO A 399 -11.92 10.73 5.40
CA PRO A 399 -12.21 11.60 6.54
C PRO A 399 -12.09 10.83 7.87
N GLU A 400 -11.62 11.51 8.92
CA GLU A 400 -11.48 10.92 10.25
C GLU A 400 -12.82 10.41 10.82
N SER A 401 -13.95 10.94 10.35
CA SER A 401 -15.29 10.48 10.71
C SER A 401 -15.61 9.07 10.24
N SER A 402 -15.00 8.60 9.14
CA SER A 402 -15.16 7.23 8.64
C SER A 402 -14.22 6.22 9.31
N ARG A 403 -13.27 6.69 10.13
CA ARG A 403 -12.32 5.84 10.83
C ARG A 403 -12.97 5.15 12.02
N ILE A 404 -12.89 3.84 12.05
CA ILE A 404 -13.45 2.99 13.11
C ILE A 404 -12.38 2.21 13.89
N GLY A 405 -11.12 2.31 13.51
CA GLY A 405 -10.06 1.56 14.19
C GLY A 405 -8.68 1.76 13.60
N ARG A 406 -7.81 0.82 13.92
CA ARG A 406 -6.43 0.73 13.44
C ARG A 406 -6.07 -0.70 13.08
N ALA A 407 -5.31 -0.88 12.00
CA ALA A 407 -4.70 -2.15 11.64
C ALA A 407 -3.19 -2.11 11.90
N THR A 408 -2.63 -3.27 12.24
CA THR A 408 -1.18 -3.48 12.36
C THR A 408 -0.84 -4.82 11.73
N ALA A 409 0.25 -4.87 10.95
CA ALA A 409 0.76 -6.11 10.39
C ALA A 409 2.27 -6.23 10.60
N VAL A 410 2.75 -7.45 10.77
CA VAL A 410 4.17 -7.79 10.89
C VAL A 410 4.56 -8.69 9.73
N SER A 411 5.59 -8.29 9.00
CA SER A 411 6.18 -9.12 7.94
C SER A 411 7.61 -9.52 8.31
N PRO A 412 8.03 -10.77 8.09
CA PRO A 412 9.41 -11.17 8.30
C PRO A 412 10.41 -10.50 7.34
N LEU A 413 9.92 -9.92 6.23
CA LEU A 413 10.74 -9.18 5.27
C LEU A 413 10.96 -7.71 5.65
N LEU A 414 10.37 -7.23 6.75
CA LEU A 414 10.44 -5.83 7.16
C LEU A 414 10.85 -5.70 8.63
N PRO A 415 11.75 -4.77 8.99
CA PRO A 415 12.12 -4.52 10.38
C PRO A 415 11.01 -3.82 11.15
N ASP A 416 10.22 -2.99 10.47
CA ASP A 416 9.16 -2.19 11.07
C ASP A 416 7.79 -2.79 10.79
N LYS A 417 6.87 -2.59 11.74
CA LYS A 417 5.46 -2.95 11.57
C LYS A 417 4.80 -2.04 10.55
N LEU A 418 3.95 -2.64 9.72
CA LEU A 418 3.01 -1.89 8.90
C LEU A 418 1.84 -1.45 9.79
N THR A 419 1.44 -0.21 9.72
CA THR A 419 0.28 0.30 10.49
C THR A 419 -0.59 1.19 9.62
N GLY A 420 -1.89 1.18 9.91
CA GLY A 420 -2.82 2.04 9.21
C GLY A 420 -4.17 2.20 9.91
N PRO A 421 -4.95 3.21 9.57
CA PRO A 421 -6.33 3.35 10.01
C PRO A 421 -7.21 2.31 9.35
N VAL A 422 -8.30 1.93 10.05
CA VAL A 422 -9.40 1.12 9.50
C VAL A 422 -10.59 2.05 9.30
N TYR A 423 -11.11 2.06 8.07
CA TYR A 423 -12.22 2.90 7.65
C TYR A 423 -13.43 2.07 7.28
N LEU A 424 -14.62 2.66 7.44
CA LEU A 424 -15.80 2.26 6.67
C LEU A 424 -15.73 2.98 5.33
N ALA A 425 -15.71 2.23 4.23
CA ALA A 425 -15.47 2.76 2.90
C ALA A 425 -16.44 2.17 1.86
N ASP A 426 -16.69 2.96 0.83
CA ASP A 426 -17.19 2.47 -0.45
C ASP A 426 -15.96 2.22 -1.35
N THR A 427 -15.80 1.04 -1.87
CA THR A 427 -14.70 0.70 -2.78
C THR A 427 -15.04 0.95 -4.24
N GLY A 428 -16.29 1.32 -4.54
CA GLY A 428 -16.82 1.43 -5.90
C GLY A 428 -17.01 0.07 -6.59
N THR A 429 -16.82 -1.03 -5.86
CA THR A 429 -17.02 -2.39 -6.36
C THR A 429 -18.35 -2.90 -5.83
N PRO A 430 -19.31 -3.27 -6.69
CA PRO A 430 -20.56 -3.87 -6.21
C PRO A 430 -20.26 -5.22 -5.51
N PRO A 431 -21.06 -5.60 -4.48
CA PRO A 431 -20.90 -6.89 -3.84
C PRO A 431 -21.14 -8.01 -4.86
N PRO A 432 -20.39 -9.11 -4.78
CA PRO A 432 -20.46 -10.19 -5.78
C PRO A 432 -21.82 -10.90 -5.86
N ASP A 433 -22.64 -10.86 -4.81
CA ASP A 433 -23.92 -11.55 -4.73
C ASP A 433 -24.99 -10.52 -4.37
N GLY A 434 -25.87 -10.15 -5.30
CA GLY A 434 -26.93 -9.15 -5.13
C GLY A 434 -28.03 -9.47 -4.10
N GLU A 435 -27.79 -10.34 -3.13
CA GLU A 435 -28.69 -10.68 -2.04
C GLU A 435 -28.20 -10.08 -0.71
N GLY A 436 -28.99 -9.21 -0.12
CA GLY A 436 -28.83 -8.69 1.23
C GLY A 436 -28.74 -7.17 1.33
N VAL A 437 -28.66 -6.67 2.56
CA VAL A 437 -28.40 -5.24 2.85
C VAL A 437 -26.94 -4.97 2.57
N GLU A 438 -26.67 -4.10 1.58
CA GLU A 438 -25.32 -3.60 1.31
C GLU A 438 -24.78 -2.88 2.54
N LEU A 439 -23.66 -3.35 3.07
CA LEU A 439 -22.91 -2.73 4.14
C LEU A 439 -21.60 -2.17 3.58
N PRO A 440 -21.06 -1.09 4.19
CA PRO A 440 -19.76 -0.57 3.80
C PRO A 440 -18.65 -1.60 3.93
N TYR A 441 -17.58 -1.44 3.14
CA TYR A 441 -16.36 -2.23 3.30
C TYR A 441 -15.56 -1.78 4.53
N LEU A 442 -14.85 -2.74 5.14
CA LEU A 442 -13.72 -2.44 6.00
C LEU A 442 -12.50 -2.23 5.10
N SER A 443 -11.98 -1.02 5.02
CA SER A 443 -10.77 -0.76 4.26
C SER A 443 -9.65 -0.29 5.17
N THR A 444 -8.46 -0.86 4.99
CA THR A 444 -7.25 -0.41 5.70
C THR A 444 -6.10 -0.20 4.73
N VAL A 445 -5.36 0.88 4.92
CA VAL A 445 -4.13 1.15 4.18
C VAL A 445 -2.95 1.03 5.14
N LEU A 446 -2.29 -0.11 5.10
CA LEU A 446 -1.10 -0.41 5.90
C LEU A 446 0.10 0.30 5.31
N LYS A 447 0.81 1.08 6.12
CA LYS A 447 1.96 1.89 5.70
C LYS A 447 3.23 1.56 6.48
N ALA A 448 4.33 1.54 5.74
CA ALA A 448 5.71 1.61 6.22
C ALA A 448 6.51 2.49 5.23
N PRO A 449 7.76 2.88 5.52
CA PRO A 449 8.54 3.69 4.58
C PRO A 449 8.59 3.07 3.17
N GLY A 450 8.07 3.79 2.17
CA GLY A 450 7.98 3.34 0.78
C GLY A 450 6.95 2.26 0.47
N ILE A 451 6.17 1.82 1.46
CA ILE A 451 5.14 0.78 1.31
C ILE A 451 3.77 1.36 1.65
N SER A 452 2.79 1.06 0.81
CA SER A 452 1.38 1.34 1.04
C SER A 452 0.57 0.15 0.51
N LEU A 453 -0.05 -0.63 1.40
CA LEU A 453 -0.82 -1.82 1.04
C LEU A 453 -2.25 -1.67 1.55
N ARG A 454 -3.22 -1.72 0.64
CA ARG A 454 -4.65 -1.66 0.96
C ARG A 454 -5.25 -3.06 1.04
N LEU A 455 -5.99 -3.30 2.10
CA LEU A 455 -6.76 -4.53 2.30
C LEU A 455 -8.23 -4.15 2.51
N ASP A 456 -9.11 -4.74 1.71
CA ASP A 456 -10.54 -4.47 1.74
C ASP A 456 -11.29 -5.73 2.18
N GLY A 457 -12.20 -5.59 3.14
CA GLY A 457 -13.08 -6.64 3.62
C GLY A 457 -14.55 -6.25 3.47
N GLN A 458 -15.32 -7.05 2.76
CA GLN A 458 -16.76 -6.85 2.61
C GLN A 458 -17.48 -7.20 3.89
N LEU A 459 -18.35 -6.31 4.38
CA LEU A 459 -19.23 -6.58 5.51
C LEU A 459 -20.58 -7.08 5.03
N ARG A 460 -21.12 -8.07 5.75
CA ARG A 460 -22.49 -8.62 5.55
C ARG A 460 -23.14 -8.89 6.89
N LEU A 461 -24.47 -8.93 6.90
CA LEU A 461 -25.22 -9.53 8.00
C LEU A 461 -25.55 -10.98 7.62
N SER A 462 -25.11 -11.93 8.43
CA SER A 462 -25.47 -13.35 8.23
C SER A 462 -26.98 -13.51 8.32
N PRO A 463 -27.65 -14.01 7.24
CA PRO A 463 -29.11 -14.16 7.23
C PRO A 463 -29.62 -15.12 8.32
N GLU A 464 -28.86 -16.17 8.61
CA GLU A 464 -29.24 -17.23 9.55
C GLU A 464 -28.99 -16.82 11.01
N ALA A 465 -27.89 -16.12 11.28
CA ALA A 465 -27.42 -15.82 12.62
C ALA A 465 -27.70 -14.36 13.07
N GLY A 466 -28.02 -13.43 12.17
CA GLY A 466 -28.13 -12.01 12.46
C GLY A 466 -26.83 -11.38 12.98
N ARG A 467 -25.69 -12.05 12.70
CA ARG A 467 -24.34 -11.68 13.16
C ARG A 467 -23.59 -10.96 12.04
N LEU A 468 -22.68 -10.08 12.41
CA LEU A 468 -21.82 -9.41 11.43
C LEU A 468 -20.78 -10.40 10.89
N GLU A 469 -20.65 -10.45 9.58
CA GLU A 469 -19.68 -11.24 8.86
C GLU A 469 -18.77 -10.32 8.04
N ALA A 470 -17.46 -10.60 8.06
CA ALA A 470 -16.47 -9.89 7.28
C ALA A 470 -15.74 -10.87 6.34
N HIS A 471 -15.70 -10.54 5.05
CA HIS A 471 -15.06 -11.32 4.01
C HIS A 471 -13.89 -10.54 3.42
N PHE A 472 -12.67 -11.00 3.63
CA PHE A 472 -11.47 -10.55 2.93
C PHE A 472 -11.12 -11.62 1.90
N THR A 473 -11.19 -11.29 0.63
CA THR A 473 -10.94 -12.21 -0.48
C THR A 473 -9.80 -11.71 -1.36
N GLY A 474 -9.03 -12.65 -1.93
CA GLY A 474 -7.97 -12.31 -2.86
C GLY A 474 -6.85 -11.48 -2.23
N LEU A 475 -6.56 -11.68 -0.95
CA LEU A 475 -5.45 -11.01 -0.28
C LEU A 475 -4.13 -11.25 -1.03
N PRO A 476 -3.25 -10.26 -1.14
CA PRO A 476 -1.98 -10.40 -1.83
C PRO A 476 -1.09 -11.45 -1.15
N ASP A 477 -0.30 -12.17 -1.97
CA ASP A 477 0.64 -13.19 -1.48
C ASP A 477 1.88 -12.54 -0.85
N VAL A 478 1.68 -11.92 0.31
CA VAL A 478 2.74 -11.30 1.09
C VAL A 478 2.93 -12.03 2.42
N PRO A 479 4.17 -12.30 2.85
CA PRO A 479 4.42 -13.02 4.09
C PRO A 479 4.13 -12.11 5.30
N LEU A 480 2.95 -12.29 5.91
CA LEU A 480 2.61 -11.68 7.20
C LEU A 480 2.66 -12.76 8.27
N SER A 481 3.32 -12.49 9.39
CA SER A 481 3.34 -13.37 10.57
C SER A 481 2.28 -12.98 11.61
N ASP A 482 1.85 -11.73 11.59
CA ASP A 482 0.85 -11.18 12.51
C ASP A 482 0.00 -10.14 11.78
N PHE A 483 -1.30 -10.15 12.04
CA PHE A 483 -2.23 -9.15 11.55
C PHE A 483 -3.28 -8.86 12.62
N THR A 484 -3.34 -7.62 13.07
CA THR A 484 -4.24 -7.17 14.15
C THR A 484 -5.16 -6.08 13.63
N LEU A 485 -6.45 -6.17 13.95
CA LEU A 485 -7.44 -5.11 13.83
C LEU A 485 -7.89 -4.69 15.22
N ASP A 486 -7.63 -3.44 15.57
CA ASP A 486 -8.09 -2.78 16.79
C ASP A 486 -9.24 -1.83 16.44
N PHE A 487 -10.45 -2.17 16.81
CA PHE A 487 -11.62 -1.31 16.64
C PHE A 487 -11.80 -0.37 17.84
N ASP A 488 -12.09 0.88 17.56
CA ASP A 488 -12.28 1.91 18.58
C ASP A 488 -13.56 1.64 19.41
N GLY A 489 -13.47 1.79 20.73
CA GLY A 489 -14.64 1.83 21.61
C GLY A 489 -15.32 3.21 21.60
N ALA A 490 -16.48 3.31 22.27
CA ALA A 490 -17.14 4.59 22.50
C ALA A 490 -16.29 5.51 23.38
N GLY A 491 -16.14 6.76 22.99
CA GLY A 491 -15.42 7.79 23.74
C GLY A 491 -14.79 8.85 22.86
N LYS A 492 -14.49 10.03 23.42
CA LYS A 492 -13.84 11.15 22.70
C LYS A 492 -14.50 11.49 21.35
N GLY A 493 -15.83 11.47 21.28
CA GLY A 493 -16.58 11.78 20.05
C GLY A 493 -16.79 10.60 19.09
N LYS A 494 -16.28 9.41 19.41
CA LYS A 494 -16.47 8.19 18.60
C LYS A 494 -17.64 7.36 19.11
N ALA A 495 -18.42 6.80 18.19
CA ALA A 495 -19.58 6.00 18.53
C ALA A 495 -19.25 4.54 18.90
N GLY A 496 -18.09 4.03 18.46
CA GLY A 496 -17.69 2.62 18.55
C GLY A 496 -18.49 1.73 17.59
N PRO A 497 -17.84 0.91 16.72
CA PRO A 497 -18.53 0.13 15.69
C PRO A 497 -19.30 -1.08 16.25
N PHE A 498 -19.04 -1.50 17.47
CA PHE A 498 -19.64 -2.67 18.09
C PHE A 498 -20.36 -2.32 19.40
N VAL A 499 -21.44 -3.07 19.68
CA VAL A 499 -22.22 -3.02 20.91
C VAL A 499 -22.24 -4.41 21.54
N ALA A 500 -22.05 -4.50 22.86
CA ALA A 500 -22.23 -5.73 23.61
C ALA A 500 -23.72 -6.12 23.61
N ALA A 501 -24.06 -7.29 23.07
CA ALA A 501 -25.44 -7.78 22.95
C ALA A 501 -26.07 -8.09 24.31
N ALA A 502 -25.26 -8.51 25.29
CA ALA A 502 -25.62 -8.74 26.67
C ALA A 502 -24.40 -8.48 27.58
N ASP A 503 -24.51 -8.77 28.88
CA ASP A 503 -23.34 -8.71 29.77
C ASP A 503 -22.33 -9.79 29.32
N LEU A 504 -21.17 -9.34 28.84
CA LEU A 504 -20.12 -10.20 28.26
C LEU A 504 -19.54 -11.23 29.26
N CYS A 505 -19.83 -11.06 30.56
CA CYS A 505 -19.35 -11.96 31.60
C CYS A 505 -20.44 -12.89 32.16
N ALA A 506 -21.70 -12.59 31.90
CA ALA A 506 -22.83 -13.32 32.47
C ALA A 506 -23.30 -14.50 31.60
N THR A 507 -23.04 -14.43 30.30
CA THR A 507 -23.60 -15.34 29.30
C THR A 507 -22.47 -15.99 28.52
N GLU A 508 -22.62 -17.29 28.23
CA GLU A 508 -21.79 -17.94 27.21
C GLU A 508 -22.35 -17.58 25.85
N PHE A 509 -21.58 -16.90 25.05
CA PHE A 509 -21.93 -16.55 23.67
C PHE A 509 -21.41 -17.59 22.71
N ALA A 510 -22.10 -17.80 21.61
CA ALA A 510 -21.54 -18.50 20.47
C ALA A 510 -20.20 -17.83 20.10
N PRO A 511 -19.12 -18.59 19.94
CA PRO A 511 -17.81 -18.05 19.59
C PRO A 511 -17.86 -17.35 18.22
N SER A 512 -16.83 -16.65 17.87
CA SER A 512 -16.61 -16.24 16.48
C SER A 512 -16.34 -17.46 15.66
N ASP A 513 -16.81 -17.48 14.39
CA ASP A 513 -16.45 -18.53 13.45
C ASP A 513 -15.51 -17.92 12.39
N ALA A 514 -14.34 -18.50 12.22
CA ALA A 514 -13.35 -18.01 11.28
C ALA A 514 -12.95 -19.12 10.31
N THR A 515 -13.04 -18.83 9.02
CA THR A 515 -12.46 -19.65 7.97
C THR A 515 -11.31 -18.90 7.34
N LEU A 516 -10.12 -19.48 7.40
CA LEU A 516 -8.91 -18.93 6.82
C LEU A 516 -8.44 -19.86 5.70
N VAL A 517 -8.18 -19.28 4.52
CA VAL A 517 -7.68 -20.01 3.36
C VAL A 517 -6.30 -19.45 3.01
N SER A 518 -5.34 -20.35 2.76
CA SER A 518 -3.99 -19.96 2.36
C SER A 518 -3.87 -19.77 0.85
N GLN A 519 -2.82 -19.11 0.40
CA GLN A 519 -2.44 -19.03 -1.02
C GLN A 519 -2.20 -20.39 -1.65
N ALA A 520 -1.81 -21.38 -0.86
CA ALA A 520 -1.64 -22.77 -1.28
C ALA A 520 -2.96 -23.58 -1.28
N GLY A 521 -4.11 -22.96 -1.01
CA GLY A 521 -5.44 -23.60 -1.00
C GLY A 521 -5.78 -24.36 0.28
N GLN A 522 -4.94 -24.37 1.31
CA GLN A 522 -5.24 -25.04 2.57
C GLN A 522 -6.26 -24.23 3.37
N ARG A 523 -7.17 -24.93 4.05
CA ARG A 523 -8.24 -24.32 4.86
C ARG A 523 -8.05 -24.61 6.34
N SER A 524 -8.19 -23.60 7.18
CA SER A 524 -8.25 -23.70 8.64
C SER A 524 -9.56 -23.11 9.14
N VAL A 525 -10.32 -23.87 9.91
CA VAL A 525 -11.55 -23.40 10.56
C VAL A 525 -11.27 -23.29 12.05
N GLN A 526 -11.61 -22.15 12.63
CA GLN A 526 -11.35 -21.82 14.02
C GLN A 526 -12.57 -21.17 14.66
N GLN A 527 -12.70 -21.37 15.95
CA GLN A 527 -13.79 -20.80 16.77
C GLN A 527 -13.22 -20.07 17.98
N PRO A 528 -12.61 -18.88 17.76
CA PRO A 528 -12.05 -18.12 18.86
C PRO A 528 -13.14 -17.64 19.82
N VAL A 529 -12.99 -18.00 21.08
CA VAL A 529 -13.85 -17.51 22.16
C VAL A 529 -13.46 -16.08 22.48
N LEU A 530 -14.46 -15.19 22.61
CA LEU A 530 -14.23 -13.80 23.00
C LEU A 530 -13.62 -13.71 24.39
N ASP A 531 -12.39 -13.23 24.50
CA ASP A 531 -11.69 -12.99 25.76
C ASP A 531 -11.94 -11.55 26.25
N ALA A 532 -12.83 -11.35 27.19
CA ALA A 532 -13.08 -10.06 27.79
C ALA A 532 -12.28 -9.89 29.09
N ALA A 533 -11.30 -8.98 29.10
CA ALA A 533 -10.46 -8.72 30.29
C ALA A 533 -11.30 -8.28 31.50
N ALA A 534 -12.39 -7.60 31.27
CA ALA A 534 -13.37 -7.22 32.30
C ALA A 534 -13.95 -8.41 33.08
N CYS A 535 -13.99 -9.60 32.42
CA CYS A 535 -14.54 -10.82 33.06
C CYS A 535 -13.55 -11.51 33.98
N ARG A 536 -12.28 -11.14 33.92
CA ARG A 536 -11.25 -11.69 34.83
C ARG A 536 -11.35 -11.11 36.24
N GLN A 537 -11.98 -9.91 36.39
CA GLN A 537 -12.14 -9.21 37.67
C GLN A 537 -13.46 -8.42 37.69
N GLY A 538 -14.14 -8.32 38.83
CA GLY A 538 -15.28 -7.44 39.08
C GLY A 538 -16.65 -8.14 39.18
N ALA A 539 -17.69 -7.36 39.15
CA ALA A 539 -19.08 -7.81 39.35
C ALA A 539 -19.86 -7.74 38.03
N LEU A 540 -20.84 -8.63 37.87
CA LEU A 540 -21.86 -8.53 36.84
C LEU A 540 -22.85 -7.40 37.20
N VAL A 541 -23.04 -6.41 36.36
CA VAL A 541 -23.91 -5.29 36.61
C VAL A 541 -24.96 -5.16 35.52
N SER A 542 -26.22 -5.08 35.89
CA SER A 542 -27.32 -4.69 34.99
C SER A 542 -28.13 -3.57 35.61
N ALA A 543 -28.68 -2.70 34.79
CA ALA A 543 -29.54 -1.59 35.25
C ALA A 543 -30.70 -1.35 34.28
N ASP A 544 -31.82 -0.91 34.84
CA ASP A 544 -33.01 -0.41 34.14
C ASP A 544 -33.45 0.90 34.78
N ALA A 545 -33.91 1.85 33.97
CA ALA A 545 -34.50 3.08 34.46
C ALA A 545 -35.82 3.37 33.73
N SER A 546 -36.79 3.89 34.46
CA SER A 546 -38.10 4.22 33.90
C SER A 546 -38.66 5.52 34.48
N GLY A 547 -39.60 6.15 33.77
CA GLY A 547 -40.23 7.37 34.19
C GLY A 547 -39.31 8.59 34.24
N LEU A 548 -38.30 8.66 33.37
CA LEU A 548 -37.31 9.74 33.34
C LEU A 548 -37.90 11.10 32.93
N ALA A 549 -39.04 11.09 32.21
CA ALA A 549 -39.79 12.30 31.86
C ALA A 549 -40.60 12.85 33.03
N SER A 550 -40.83 12.05 34.08
CA SER A 550 -41.56 12.41 35.28
C SER A 550 -40.64 13.03 36.36
N SER A 551 -41.23 13.57 37.43
CA SER A 551 -40.49 14.02 38.60
C SER A 551 -40.10 12.88 39.56
N ARG A 552 -40.51 11.64 39.27
CA ARG A 552 -40.37 10.48 40.17
C ARG A 552 -39.86 9.23 39.39
N PRO A 553 -38.69 9.26 38.83
CA PRO A 553 -38.13 8.10 38.11
C PRO A 553 -37.85 6.94 39.06
N ALA A 554 -37.79 5.76 38.51
CA ALA A 554 -37.31 4.55 39.19
C ALA A 554 -36.05 4.00 38.49
N VAL A 555 -35.08 3.52 39.30
CA VAL A 555 -33.87 2.87 38.82
C VAL A 555 -33.70 1.54 39.53
N ALA A 556 -33.55 0.46 38.78
CA ALA A 556 -33.25 -0.85 39.30
C ALA A 556 -31.82 -1.24 38.88
N ILE A 557 -31.01 -1.74 39.82
CA ILE A 557 -29.63 -2.14 39.56
C ILE A 557 -29.42 -3.49 40.21
N THR A 558 -28.86 -4.43 39.45
CA THR A 558 -28.44 -5.74 39.96
C THR A 558 -26.92 -5.83 39.81
N ILE A 559 -26.24 -6.22 40.89
CA ILE A 559 -24.81 -6.42 40.96
C ILE A 559 -24.59 -7.87 41.43
N GLY A 560 -24.09 -8.72 40.52
CA GLY A 560 -23.78 -10.12 40.81
C GLY A 560 -22.26 -10.36 40.88
N ARG A 561 -21.83 -11.41 41.55
CA ARG A 561 -20.44 -11.90 41.48
C ARG A 561 -20.20 -12.45 40.09
N SER A 562 -19.07 -12.10 39.49
CA SER A 562 -18.63 -12.77 38.23
C SER A 562 -18.40 -14.25 38.47
N PRO A 563 -18.84 -15.16 37.59
CA PRO A 563 -18.53 -16.59 37.67
C PRO A 563 -17.03 -16.88 37.73
N ARG A 564 -16.23 -16.02 37.11
CA ARG A 564 -14.76 -16.12 37.07
C ARG A 564 -14.06 -15.45 38.27
N SER A 565 -14.81 -14.76 39.16
CA SER A 565 -14.24 -14.18 40.37
C SER A 565 -14.13 -15.25 41.47
N ALA A 566 -12.96 -15.34 42.10
CA ALA A 566 -12.72 -16.30 43.21
C ALA A 566 -13.44 -15.88 44.51
N HIS A 567 -13.89 -14.63 44.64
CA HIS A 567 -14.32 -14.05 45.92
C HIS A 567 -15.67 -13.35 45.85
N ALA A 568 -16.45 -13.47 46.91
CA ALA A 568 -17.74 -12.84 47.07
C ALA A 568 -17.63 -11.32 47.32
N LEU A 569 -18.71 -10.58 46.98
CA LEU A 569 -18.78 -9.12 47.12
C LEU A 569 -18.85 -8.71 48.57
N ARG A 570 -18.05 -7.74 48.99
CA ARG A 570 -18.05 -7.13 50.36
C ARG A 570 -18.64 -5.74 50.38
N ARG A 571 -18.44 -4.98 49.32
CA ARG A 571 -18.96 -3.61 49.18
C ARG A 571 -19.30 -3.32 47.73
N ALA A 572 -20.34 -2.54 47.51
CA ALA A 572 -20.62 -1.92 46.24
C ALA A 572 -20.82 -0.42 46.41
N THR A 573 -20.25 0.37 45.50
CA THR A 573 -20.51 1.82 45.40
C THR A 573 -21.00 2.11 43.99
N VAL A 574 -22.21 2.61 43.88
CA VAL A 574 -22.89 2.96 42.63
C VAL A 574 -22.84 4.46 42.47
N ILE A 575 -22.41 4.93 41.31
CA ILE A 575 -22.54 6.32 40.89
C ILE A 575 -23.67 6.37 39.86
N LEU A 576 -24.75 7.05 40.22
CA LEU A 576 -25.91 7.17 39.32
C LEU A 576 -25.54 7.92 38.02
N PRO A 577 -26.26 7.65 36.93
CA PRO A 577 -26.08 8.34 35.66
C PRO A 577 -26.09 9.86 35.78
N ALA A 578 -25.34 10.51 34.89
CA ALA A 578 -25.35 11.97 34.75
C ALA A 578 -26.80 12.47 34.54
N GLY A 579 -27.21 13.46 35.32
CA GLY A 579 -28.58 13.96 35.28
C GLY A 579 -29.54 13.31 36.29
N LEU A 580 -29.14 12.25 37.02
CA LEU A 580 -29.88 11.70 38.15
C LEU A 580 -29.23 12.09 39.49
N ARG A 581 -29.98 12.65 40.39
CA ARG A 581 -29.55 13.03 41.75
C ARG A 581 -30.21 12.16 42.81
N GLY A 582 -29.47 11.77 43.81
CA GLY A 582 -30.03 11.08 44.97
C GLY A 582 -30.82 12.02 45.88
N ARG A 583 -31.92 11.53 46.41
CA ARG A 583 -32.69 12.23 47.45
C ARG A 583 -32.68 11.37 48.73
N PRO A 584 -31.71 11.59 49.64
CA PRO A 584 -31.65 10.84 50.89
C PRO A 584 -32.84 11.22 51.76
N THR A 585 -33.65 10.22 52.14
CA THR A 585 -34.77 10.36 53.07
C THR A 585 -34.36 9.82 54.44
N ARG A 586 -34.87 10.42 55.56
CA ARG A 586 -34.52 9.96 56.92
C ARG A 586 -34.88 8.48 57.16
N GLY A 587 -35.99 8.00 56.64
CA GLY A 587 -36.42 6.59 56.74
C GLY A 587 -35.94 5.68 55.64
N GLY A 588 -35.26 6.18 54.57
CA GLY A 588 -34.89 5.38 53.40
C GLY A 588 -36.10 5.03 52.52
N GLU A 589 -37.16 5.81 52.56
CA GLU A 589 -38.36 5.62 51.74
C GLU A 589 -38.00 5.60 50.23
N GLY A 590 -38.61 4.70 49.49
CA GLY A 590 -38.33 4.50 48.05
C GLY A 590 -37.03 3.77 47.74
N ILE A 591 -36.26 3.34 48.74
CA ILE A 591 -34.99 2.60 48.55
C ILE A 591 -35.13 1.19 49.10
N VAL A 592 -34.98 0.20 48.24
CA VAL A 592 -34.96 -1.22 48.61
C VAL A 592 -33.65 -1.85 48.15
N ILE A 593 -32.87 -2.33 49.11
CA ILE A 593 -31.65 -3.05 48.81
C ILE A 593 -31.75 -4.47 49.35
N LYS A 594 -31.51 -5.44 48.48
CA LYS A 594 -31.47 -6.88 48.84
C LYS A 594 -30.09 -7.41 48.60
N VAL A 595 -29.56 -8.20 49.51
CA VAL A 595 -28.32 -8.92 49.42
C VAL A 595 -28.65 -10.40 49.50
N ASP A 596 -28.32 -11.17 48.46
CA ASP A 596 -28.68 -12.59 48.30
C ASP A 596 -30.18 -12.83 48.63
N GLY A 597 -31.04 -11.98 48.07
CA GLY A 597 -32.50 -12.03 48.27
C GLY A 597 -33.03 -11.43 49.55
N LYS A 598 -32.22 -11.22 50.60
CA LYS A 598 -32.64 -10.68 51.90
C LYS A 598 -32.53 -9.15 51.94
N ARG A 599 -33.55 -8.47 52.49
CA ARG A 599 -33.57 -7.02 52.63
C ARG A 599 -32.45 -6.54 53.55
N LEU A 600 -31.67 -5.54 53.10
CA LEU A 600 -30.55 -4.98 53.83
C LEU A 600 -31.00 -3.89 54.80
N ALA A 601 -30.50 -3.94 56.04
CA ALA A 601 -30.81 -2.95 57.07
C ALA A 601 -30.30 -1.54 56.67
N ARG A 602 -31.06 -0.48 57.04
CA ARG A 602 -30.79 0.93 56.68
C ARG A 602 -29.38 1.40 57.04
N LYS A 603 -28.83 0.97 58.16
CA LYS A 603 -27.47 1.32 58.63
C LYS A 603 -26.33 0.78 57.76
N ARG A 604 -26.60 -0.09 56.79
CA ARG A 604 -25.63 -0.74 55.93
C ARG A 604 -25.45 -0.06 54.56
N TRP A 605 -26.18 1.00 54.28
CA TRP A 605 -26.06 1.71 53.03
C TRP A 605 -26.26 3.24 53.23
N THR A 606 -25.70 4.02 52.29
CA THR A 606 -25.80 5.48 52.24
C THR A 606 -26.02 5.94 50.82
N LEU A 607 -26.95 6.89 50.62
CA LEU A 607 -27.16 7.57 49.34
C LEU A 607 -26.86 9.05 49.52
N SER A 608 -25.98 9.63 48.71
CA SER A 608 -25.66 11.05 48.69
C SER A 608 -26.60 11.83 47.76
N ARG A 609 -26.66 13.17 47.93
CA ARG A 609 -27.37 14.08 47.00
C ARG A 609 -26.73 14.08 45.60
N THR A 610 -25.45 13.78 45.50
CA THR A 610 -24.72 13.69 44.23
C THR A 610 -24.97 12.36 43.49
N GLY A 611 -25.83 11.47 43.99
CA GLY A 611 -26.13 10.19 43.36
C GLY A 611 -25.14 9.05 43.68
N ARG A 612 -24.28 9.22 44.70
CA ARG A 612 -23.37 8.14 45.14
C ARG A 612 -24.06 7.26 46.16
N LEU A 613 -24.34 6.00 45.83
CA LEU A 613 -24.91 4.99 46.71
C LEU A 613 -23.84 4.01 47.13
N THR A 614 -23.57 3.87 48.43
CA THR A 614 -22.62 2.86 48.97
C THR A 614 -23.39 1.82 49.76
N VAL A 615 -23.13 0.55 49.47
CA VAL A 615 -23.72 -0.64 50.10
C VAL A 615 -22.62 -1.47 50.74
N ARG A 616 -22.79 -1.83 52.03
CA ARG A 616 -21.89 -2.70 52.79
C ARG A 616 -22.58 -4.03 53.10
N VAL A 617 -22.00 -5.10 52.59
CA VAL A 617 -22.53 -6.45 52.78
C VAL A 617 -22.29 -6.91 54.23
N PRO A 618 -23.31 -7.47 54.91
CA PRO A 618 -23.14 -8.02 56.28
C PRO A 618 -22.45 -9.36 56.25
N GLY A 619 -21.78 -9.74 57.40
CA GLY A 619 -21.17 -11.06 57.61
C GLY A 619 -19.78 -11.21 56.99
N LYS A 620 -19.14 -12.35 57.32
CA LYS A 620 -17.77 -12.65 56.85
C LYS A 620 -17.71 -13.35 55.48
N GLY A 621 -18.83 -13.89 54.99
CA GLY A 621 -18.88 -14.68 53.72
C GLY A 621 -19.09 -13.86 52.45
N GLY A 622 -19.36 -12.53 52.55
CA GLY A 622 -19.68 -11.71 51.37
C GLY A 622 -21.03 -12.07 50.72
N ALA A 623 -21.30 -11.48 49.56
CA ALA A 623 -22.54 -11.71 48.82
C ALA A 623 -22.29 -12.22 47.41
N GLN A 624 -23.23 -13.02 46.91
CA GLN A 624 -23.27 -13.44 45.49
C GLN A 624 -23.99 -12.39 44.63
N SER A 625 -24.98 -11.70 45.24
CA SER A 625 -25.77 -10.68 44.52
C SER A 625 -26.22 -9.54 45.41
N ILE A 626 -26.29 -8.34 44.84
CA ILE A 626 -26.87 -7.12 45.46
C ILE A 626 -27.87 -6.55 44.47
N LYS A 627 -29.16 -6.54 44.85
CA LYS A 627 -30.24 -5.90 44.09
C LYS A 627 -30.64 -4.59 44.73
N ILE A 628 -30.64 -3.52 43.95
CA ILE A 628 -30.93 -2.15 44.39
C ILE A 628 -32.13 -1.64 43.61
N GLY A 629 -33.19 -1.29 44.30
CA GLY A 629 -34.34 -0.58 43.75
C GLY A 629 -34.39 0.83 44.32
N LEU A 630 -34.27 1.82 43.46
CA LEU A 630 -34.47 3.23 43.78
C LEU A 630 -35.80 3.67 43.15
N GLY A 631 -36.86 3.63 43.95
CA GLY A 631 -38.20 3.96 43.51
C GLY A 631 -38.57 5.44 43.66
N ARG A 632 -39.84 5.70 43.53
CA ARG A 632 -40.41 7.07 43.54
C ARG A 632 -39.95 7.89 44.73
N GLY A 633 -39.25 8.99 44.49
CA GLY A 633 -38.76 9.91 45.50
C GLY A 633 -37.33 9.67 45.99
N ALA A 634 -36.71 8.52 45.74
CA ALA A 634 -35.30 8.22 46.08
C ALA A 634 -34.30 8.87 45.13
N VAL A 635 -34.71 9.08 43.88
CA VAL A 635 -33.93 9.75 42.83
C VAL A 635 -34.76 10.84 42.16
N VAL A 636 -34.08 11.89 41.71
CA VAL A 636 -34.71 13.05 41.05
C VAL A 636 -33.91 13.35 39.78
N PRO A 637 -34.57 13.48 38.61
CA PRO A 637 -33.88 13.89 37.41
C PRO A 637 -33.61 15.39 37.44
N THR A 638 -32.48 15.80 36.86
CA THR A 638 -32.24 17.22 36.57
C THR A 638 -33.20 17.70 35.47
N ASP A 639 -33.38 19.01 35.38
CA ASP A 639 -34.26 19.60 34.36
C ASP A 639 -33.79 19.29 32.94
N GLY A 640 -32.45 19.18 32.70
CA GLY A 640 -31.88 18.79 31.44
C GLY A 640 -32.27 17.36 31.04
N LEU A 641 -32.08 16.39 31.93
CA LEU A 641 -32.44 15.00 31.69
C LEU A 641 -33.94 14.83 31.46
N ARG A 642 -34.76 15.50 32.26
CA ARG A 642 -36.22 15.47 32.14
C ARG A 642 -36.71 16.04 30.82
N ARG A 643 -36.13 17.17 30.35
CA ARG A 643 -36.45 17.74 29.02
C ARG A 643 -36.07 16.79 27.91
N SER A 644 -34.86 16.19 27.96
CA SER A 644 -34.41 15.22 26.97
C SER A 644 -35.33 13.98 26.93
N ALA A 645 -35.75 13.46 28.08
CA ALA A 645 -36.69 12.34 28.17
C ALA A 645 -38.06 12.68 27.57
N ARG A 646 -38.62 13.88 27.88
CA ARG A 646 -39.90 14.36 27.33
C ARG A 646 -39.84 14.51 25.80
N ARG A 647 -38.78 15.06 25.25
CA ARG A 647 -38.59 15.17 23.78
C ARG A 647 -38.65 13.80 23.11
N ARG A 648 -38.00 12.79 23.68
CA ARG A 648 -38.02 11.41 23.16
C ARG A 648 -39.35 10.69 23.36
N GLN A 649 -40.14 11.10 24.35
CA GLN A 649 -41.49 10.57 24.58
C GLN A 649 -42.52 11.10 23.57
N SER A 650 -42.31 12.33 23.07
CA SER A 650 -43.20 12.98 22.10
C SER A 650 -42.85 12.69 20.64
N ASP A 651 -41.84 11.87 20.36
CA ASP A 651 -41.41 11.51 19.01
C ASP A 651 -42.46 10.58 18.36
N LEU A 652 -42.99 10.97 17.20
CA LEU A 652 -44.08 10.28 16.47
C LEU A 652 -43.70 8.84 16.01
N SER A 653 -42.42 8.50 16.05
CA SER A 653 -41.89 7.16 15.69
C SER A 653 -41.86 6.14 16.84
N GLY A 654 -42.43 6.46 18.01
CA GLY A 654 -42.39 5.66 19.23
C GLY A 654 -41.36 6.15 20.24
N ALA A 655 -41.63 5.93 21.54
CA ALA A 655 -40.76 6.39 22.64
C ALA A 655 -39.38 5.77 22.56
N ARG A 656 -38.40 6.54 22.09
CA ARG A 656 -37.00 6.08 21.99
C ARG A 656 -36.33 6.07 23.38
N PRO A 657 -35.63 5.00 23.76
CA PRO A 657 -34.90 4.93 25.00
C PRO A 657 -33.78 5.96 25.09
N LEU A 658 -33.49 6.44 26.30
CA LEU A 658 -32.44 7.41 26.58
C LEU A 658 -31.17 6.66 27.04
N PRO A 659 -30.00 6.83 26.38
CA PRO A 659 -28.76 6.20 26.82
C PRO A 659 -28.29 6.81 28.15
N LEU A 660 -27.96 5.97 29.12
CA LEU A 660 -27.49 6.33 30.45
C LEU A 660 -26.24 5.50 30.81
N ASP A 661 -25.26 6.14 31.45
CA ASP A 661 -24.06 5.46 31.94
C ASP A 661 -24.11 5.33 33.47
N LEU A 662 -23.80 4.15 33.97
CA LEU A 662 -23.73 3.83 35.40
C LEU A 662 -22.34 3.32 35.74
N VAL A 663 -21.73 3.85 36.78
CA VAL A 663 -20.44 3.39 37.28
C VAL A 663 -20.62 2.67 38.62
N VAL A 664 -20.06 1.46 38.72
CA VAL A 664 -20.15 0.65 39.94
C VAL A 664 -18.73 0.22 40.37
N TYR A 665 -18.36 0.61 41.56
CA TYR A 665 -17.15 0.11 42.21
C TYR A 665 -17.54 -1.03 43.16
N THR A 666 -16.91 -2.20 42.97
CA THR A 666 -17.10 -3.34 43.89
C THR A 666 -15.81 -3.65 44.61
N THR A 667 -15.90 -4.11 45.84
CA THR A 667 -14.77 -4.61 46.63
C THR A 667 -15.08 -6.04 47.05
N GLU A 668 -14.19 -6.96 46.74
CA GLU A 668 -14.28 -8.37 47.11
C GLU A 668 -13.73 -8.66 48.52
N LEU A 669 -13.99 -9.85 49.07
CA LEU A 669 -13.54 -10.27 50.40
C LEU A 669 -12.05 -10.13 50.64
N LYS A 670 -11.21 -10.32 49.64
CA LYS A 670 -9.74 -10.16 49.75
C LYS A 670 -9.25 -8.73 49.42
N GLY A 671 -10.13 -7.75 49.41
CA GLY A 671 -9.77 -6.34 49.26
C GLY A 671 -9.52 -5.88 47.85
N LYS A 672 -9.63 -6.74 46.83
CA LYS A 672 -9.55 -6.33 45.43
C LYS A 672 -10.73 -5.43 45.08
N GLN A 673 -10.44 -4.27 44.50
CA GLN A 673 -11.45 -3.32 44.07
C GLN A 673 -11.50 -3.37 42.53
N ALA A 674 -12.72 -3.42 41.99
CA ALA A 674 -12.96 -3.37 40.54
C ALA A 674 -13.99 -2.26 40.25
N GLU A 675 -13.79 -1.57 39.15
CA GLU A 675 -14.72 -0.61 38.56
C GLU A 675 -15.43 -1.26 37.38
N THR A 676 -16.71 -1.04 37.26
CA THR A 676 -17.54 -1.49 36.14
C THR A 676 -18.38 -0.33 35.68
N THR A 677 -18.24 0.07 34.43
CA THR A 677 -19.11 1.06 33.78
C THR A 677 -20.06 0.34 32.84
N ILE A 678 -21.35 0.61 32.92
CA ILE A 678 -22.37 0.09 32.03
C ILE A 678 -23.12 1.22 31.35
N ALA A 679 -23.35 1.09 30.04
CA ALA A 679 -24.36 1.86 29.33
C ALA A 679 -25.67 1.06 29.30
N PHE A 680 -26.78 1.70 29.57
CA PHE A 680 -28.10 1.07 29.55
C PHE A 680 -29.17 2.04 29.04
N SER A 681 -30.30 1.51 28.62
CA SER A 681 -31.38 2.29 28.06
C SER A 681 -32.40 2.62 29.13
N GLY A 682 -32.65 3.94 29.37
CA GLY A 682 -33.69 4.39 30.24
C GLY A 682 -34.97 4.72 29.48
N ARG A 683 -36.12 4.31 30.00
CA ARG A 683 -37.43 4.64 29.41
C ARG A 683 -37.90 6.02 29.89
N PRO A 684 -38.43 6.86 28.95
CA PRO A 684 -38.98 8.19 29.30
C PRO A 684 -39.98 8.25 30.39
#